data_42122074ad04b7c671a15815ab67835d
#
_entry.id   42122074ad04b7c671a15815ab67835d
#
_cell.length_a   1.000
_cell.length_b   1.000
_cell.length_c   1.000
_cell.angle_alpha   90.00
_cell.angle_beta   90.00
_cell.angle_gamma   90.00
#
_symmetry.space_group_name_H-M   'P 1'
#
loop_
_entity.id
_entity.type
_entity.pdbx_description
1 polymer ?
#
loop_
_entity_poly.entity_id
_entity_poly.type
_entity_poly.pdbx_seq_one_letter_code
_entity_poly.pdbx_strand_id
1 'polypeptide(L)'
;LTDFYNYTWVDVVKHLNSDSYSGLLESQIDLHRKKYGVNEFHFGKKRSIFYLILKEITQLWFINIILCSILFFISKEVICFSILVFIALMNLVSIIYIESKEIKNINTLEKLSVTDSRVLRGSLTKNIRSTELVAGDIVRLKPGEIVPADIRIIEAERLRVNEAVITGENYIIEKYSTKIEDQEISTSEMRNILFKSSTIISGEALGIVIAVGENTEAFNIISKFSEDGEEKFSLKNKITKVANKISLIFLILTILVSSINYVIGSDIQSIIRNSSILILSYIPITLILIVIFSSFIIIKKMKKEGIVFKNISVIEKFAKASIVFINKTGALSEKTMSVKRIYTNGKFIPLNEETIKIDREFKEDLNVTRLLKIGILCNDTDFKIGEIKNIKNDYAEIALTEFAIRNGINKNSLEDENNRVFQIPYDTDKRIMTTINRVDGNYRANIKGSLESILSKCTHIMKNGIEMEISEEDINNIKMADMEMSKDSLSVLGFAYRSFNYEPSPKENVESNLVFAGIIGFDNPLKDNWEEAINLSRYLCVYPIIITEDNKLTAYYTGIKLGILRKVSQVISGVEMDNMKEKEIKDNIDKIKIFSRVNYKHKIKIVNNYKDKGYVTVMEGAKVNDLPSLKSADVGITDSNSSLLQKFSDIVLKDWSLKNLLTSIVDCRKILQASKNIIMYIITVLLSTFLFSTIVNNFYSIPELKFYILWINSITILISSLAIMFQYKEEDYSINNIKEEQDLIKKNKWRIISTALIIATISFLNYKFSYSYSKETAGISSFWVLNLLVSTAVYIFSKKIVFKNKISNMLIIINIFLPIIISTTLNYSILFKTFTLQYLKIFLGIIVIWFITILFNNSVKKLS
;
A
#
# COMPACT_ATOMS: atom_id res chain seq x y z
N LEU A 1 21.58 14.57 -19.35
CA LEU A 1 20.49 15.50 -19.03
C LEU A 1 20.93 16.75 -18.29
N THR A 2 21.98 16.68 -17.56
CA THR A 2 22.45 17.70 -16.62
C THR A 2 23.02 18.95 -17.26
N ASP A 3 23.40 18.94 -18.53
CA ASP A 3 24.15 20.05 -19.14
C ASP A 3 23.29 21.10 -19.85
N PHE A 4 22.01 20.79 -20.19
CA PHE A 4 21.15 21.74 -20.92
C PHE A 4 20.76 23.02 -20.14
N TYR A 5 20.91 23.06 -18.84
CA TYR A 5 20.73 24.29 -18.05
C TYR A 5 21.82 25.32 -18.32
N ASN A 6 23.04 24.86 -18.69
CA ASN A 6 24.19 25.71 -18.93
C ASN A 6 24.27 26.20 -20.39
N TYR A 7 23.44 25.69 -21.30
CA TYR A 7 23.33 26.17 -22.68
C TYR A 7 22.26 27.26 -22.83
N THR A 8 22.48 28.17 -23.80
CA THR A 8 21.41 29.05 -24.22
C THR A 8 20.27 28.23 -24.84
N TRP A 9 19.04 28.67 -24.73
CA TRP A 9 17.92 27.98 -25.38
C TRP A 9 18.10 27.82 -26.90
N VAL A 10 18.77 28.80 -27.57
CA VAL A 10 19.10 28.74 -29.00
C VAL A 10 20.05 27.57 -29.32
N ASP A 11 21.07 27.36 -28.48
CA ASP A 11 22.02 26.26 -28.66
C ASP A 11 21.31 24.91 -28.45
N VAL A 12 20.37 24.81 -27.46
CA VAL A 12 19.59 23.60 -27.21
C VAL A 12 18.68 23.27 -28.40
N VAL A 13 18.01 24.27 -28.99
CA VAL A 13 17.16 24.08 -30.20
C VAL A 13 18.01 23.57 -31.34
N LYS A 14 19.20 24.13 -31.59
CA LYS A 14 20.14 23.65 -32.62
C LYS A 14 20.62 22.23 -32.34
N HIS A 15 20.99 21.93 -31.12
CA HIS A 15 21.48 20.61 -30.70
C HIS A 15 20.43 19.49 -30.94
N LEU A 16 19.16 19.82 -30.76
CA LEU A 16 18.04 18.93 -30.97
C LEU A 16 17.49 18.97 -32.42
N ASN A 17 18.16 19.66 -33.34
CA ASN A 17 17.73 19.81 -34.74
C ASN A 17 16.26 20.23 -34.87
N SER A 18 15.83 21.19 -34.03
CA SER A 18 14.46 21.76 -34.03
C SER A 18 14.50 23.24 -34.41
N ASP A 19 13.34 23.82 -34.50
CA ASP A 19 13.16 25.25 -34.79
C ASP A 19 12.13 25.84 -33.82
N SER A 20 12.45 27.02 -33.24
CA SER A 20 11.58 27.63 -32.25
C SER A 20 10.27 28.21 -32.80
N TYR A 21 10.21 28.53 -34.09
CA TYR A 21 9.05 29.11 -34.78
C TYR A 21 8.21 28.07 -35.55
N SER A 22 8.84 27.06 -36.12
CA SER A 22 8.15 26.03 -36.90
C SER A 22 8.01 24.70 -36.16
N GLY A 23 8.81 24.46 -35.09
CA GLY A 23 8.89 23.18 -34.41
C GLY A 23 9.54 22.08 -35.28
N LEU A 24 9.38 20.82 -34.85
CA LEU A 24 9.84 19.65 -35.62
C LEU A 24 8.95 19.39 -36.86
N LEU A 25 9.56 18.95 -37.96
CA LEU A 25 8.84 18.44 -39.13
C LEU A 25 8.34 17.00 -38.86
N GLU A 26 7.20 16.63 -39.44
CA GLU A 26 6.63 15.28 -39.24
C GLU A 26 7.57 14.14 -39.66
N SER A 27 8.40 14.38 -40.67
CA SER A 27 9.43 13.43 -41.11
C SER A 27 10.54 13.17 -40.12
N GLN A 28 10.77 14.09 -39.17
CA GLN A 28 11.81 14.00 -38.17
C GLN A 28 11.33 13.28 -36.89
N ILE A 29 10.00 13.22 -36.67
CA ILE A 29 9.43 12.67 -35.43
C ILE A 29 9.87 11.21 -35.18
N ASP A 30 9.79 10.37 -36.22
CA ASP A 30 10.16 8.96 -36.10
C ASP A 30 11.66 8.74 -35.88
N LEU A 31 12.51 9.63 -36.40
CA LEU A 31 13.94 9.62 -36.16
C LEU A 31 14.24 10.01 -34.70
N HIS A 32 13.58 11.06 -34.20
CA HIS A 32 13.71 11.49 -32.80
C HIS A 32 13.18 10.43 -31.83
N ARG A 33 12.04 9.78 -32.16
CA ARG A 33 11.49 8.68 -31.37
C ARG A 33 12.44 7.48 -31.29
N LYS A 34 13.10 7.13 -32.39
CA LYS A 34 14.11 6.05 -32.41
C LYS A 34 15.38 6.42 -31.62
N LYS A 35 15.81 7.69 -31.67
CA LYS A 35 17.04 8.17 -31.04
C LYS A 35 16.87 8.43 -29.54
N TYR A 36 15.78 9.06 -29.12
CA TYR A 36 15.58 9.54 -27.75
C TYR A 36 14.53 8.74 -26.95
N GLY A 37 13.82 7.78 -27.58
CA GLY A 37 12.79 6.95 -26.95
C GLY A 37 11.39 7.56 -26.98
N VAL A 38 10.46 6.89 -26.31
CA VAL A 38 9.05 7.28 -26.16
C VAL A 38 8.82 7.91 -24.78
N ASN A 39 7.84 8.80 -24.67
CA ASN A 39 7.54 9.46 -23.38
C ASN A 39 6.63 8.59 -22.49
N GLU A 40 7.06 7.34 -22.26
CA GLU A 40 6.38 6.41 -21.36
C GLU A 40 7.38 5.88 -20.32
N PHE A 41 6.88 5.62 -19.10
CA PHE A 41 7.66 4.98 -18.05
C PHE A 41 7.44 3.47 -18.13
N HIS A 42 8.47 2.70 -18.39
CA HIS A 42 8.41 1.24 -18.34
C HIS A 42 9.02 0.77 -17.02
N PHE A 43 8.19 0.44 -16.05
CA PHE A 43 8.61 -0.15 -14.78
C PHE A 43 8.63 -1.68 -14.88
N GLY A 44 9.83 -2.26 -14.86
CA GLY A 44 10.06 -3.69 -14.91
C GLY A 44 10.08 -4.28 -16.32
N LYS A 45 10.80 -5.38 -16.49
CA LYS A 45 10.85 -6.12 -17.77
C LYS A 45 9.43 -6.58 -18.14
N LYS A 46 8.91 -6.20 -19.29
CA LYS A 46 7.66 -6.74 -19.84
C LYS A 46 7.81 -8.26 -19.92
N ARG A 47 7.26 -8.97 -18.95
CA ARG A 47 7.26 -10.44 -18.96
C ARG A 47 6.29 -10.88 -20.04
N SER A 48 6.80 -11.51 -21.10
CA SER A 48 5.96 -12.10 -22.14
C SER A 48 5.02 -13.15 -21.53
N ILE A 49 3.78 -13.23 -22.02
CA ILE A 49 2.84 -14.29 -21.62
C ILE A 49 3.47 -15.68 -21.84
N PHE A 50 4.25 -15.84 -22.90
CA PHE A 50 4.98 -17.06 -23.18
C PHE A 50 6.00 -17.42 -22.08
N TYR A 51 6.73 -16.45 -21.55
CA TYR A 51 7.64 -16.65 -20.41
C TYR A 51 6.88 -17.10 -19.15
N LEU A 52 5.69 -16.56 -18.91
CA LEU A 52 4.85 -16.95 -17.76
C LEU A 52 4.35 -18.38 -17.89
N ILE A 53 3.92 -18.80 -19.09
CA ILE A 53 3.53 -20.17 -19.39
C ILE A 53 4.69 -21.14 -19.18
N LEU A 54 5.86 -20.84 -19.73
CA LEU A 54 7.06 -21.67 -19.56
C LEU A 54 7.46 -21.80 -18.10
N LYS A 55 7.45 -20.72 -17.35
CA LYS A 55 7.76 -20.70 -15.91
C LYS A 55 6.84 -21.62 -15.11
N GLU A 56 5.55 -21.66 -15.43
CA GLU A 56 4.60 -22.52 -14.70
C GLU A 56 4.67 -23.99 -15.14
N ILE A 57 4.84 -24.28 -16.44
CA ILE A 57 5.00 -25.65 -16.97
C ILE A 57 6.25 -26.33 -16.41
N THR A 58 7.32 -25.60 -16.17
CA THR A 58 8.58 -26.13 -15.60
C THR A 58 8.50 -26.41 -14.10
N GLN A 59 7.41 -26.08 -13.40
CA GLN A 59 7.22 -26.45 -12.01
C GLN A 59 6.98 -27.95 -11.86
N LEU A 60 7.61 -28.59 -10.86
CA LEU A 60 7.55 -30.04 -10.68
C LEU A 60 6.13 -30.57 -10.46
N TRP A 61 5.28 -29.83 -9.72
CA TRP A 61 3.89 -30.21 -9.52
C TRP A 61 3.10 -30.24 -10.84
N PHE A 62 3.41 -29.33 -11.79
CA PHE A 62 2.76 -29.29 -13.10
C PHE A 62 3.30 -30.40 -14.02
N ILE A 63 4.61 -30.65 -13.98
CA ILE A 63 5.25 -31.78 -14.67
C ILE A 63 4.60 -33.10 -14.27
N ASN A 64 4.27 -33.28 -12.98
CA ASN A 64 3.58 -34.48 -12.49
C ASN A 64 2.14 -34.61 -13.07
N ILE A 65 1.42 -33.49 -13.31
CA ILE A 65 0.12 -33.55 -14.00
C ILE A 65 0.31 -34.04 -15.44
N ILE A 66 1.30 -33.52 -16.16
CA ILE A 66 1.61 -33.94 -17.53
C ILE A 66 1.99 -35.43 -17.54
N LEU A 67 2.88 -35.85 -16.65
CA LEU A 67 3.31 -37.25 -16.54
C LEU A 67 2.12 -38.17 -16.28
N CYS A 68 1.26 -37.82 -15.33
CA CYS A 68 0.04 -38.54 -15.02
C CYS A 68 -0.90 -38.67 -16.23
N SER A 69 -1.08 -37.57 -16.98
CA SER A 69 -1.90 -37.54 -18.19
C SER A 69 -1.34 -38.48 -19.26
N ILE A 70 -0.01 -38.49 -19.47
CA ILE A 70 0.66 -39.38 -20.42
C ILE A 70 0.47 -40.85 -20.02
N LEU A 71 0.63 -41.15 -18.74
CA LEU A 71 0.45 -42.54 -18.24
C LEU A 71 -0.98 -43.04 -18.42
N PHE A 72 -2.00 -42.18 -18.19
CA PHE A 72 -3.39 -42.54 -18.48
C PHE A 72 -3.67 -42.72 -19.98
N PHE A 73 -3.04 -41.91 -20.84
CA PHE A 73 -3.14 -42.09 -22.27
C PHE A 73 -2.56 -43.47 -22.72
N ILE A 74 -1.35 -43.85 -22.24
CA ILE A 74 -0.73 -45.13 -22.51
C ILE A 74 -1.60 -46.29 -22.00
N SER A 75 -2.25 -46.10 -20.85
CA SER A 75 -3.18 -47.11 -20.27
C SER A 75 -4.54 -47.17 -20.98
N LYS A 76 -4.75 -46.43 -22.06
CA LYS A 76 -6.01 -46.32 -22.84
C LYS A 76 -7.22 -45.74 -22.05
N GLU A 77 -6.93 -45.00 -20.95
CA GLU A 77 -7.93 -44.38 -20.10
C GLU A 77 -8.23 -42.91 -20.55
N VAL A 78 -8.88 -42.81 -21.72
CA VAL A 78 -9.09 -41.52 -22.42
C VAL A 78 -9.88 -40.47 -21.59
N ILE A 79 -10.84 -40.93 -20.76
CA ILE A 79 -11.67 -40.04 -19.93
C ILE A 79 -10.79 -39.35 -18.88
N CYS A 80 -9.98 -40.10 -18.12
CA CYS A 80 -9.11 -39.54 -17.11
C CYS A 80 -8.04 -38.61 -17.72
N PHE A 81 -7.47 -38.98 -18.87
CA PHE A 81 -6.58 -38.14 -19.64
C PHE A 81 -7.24 -36.81 -20.00
N SER A 82 -8.43 -36.82 -20.60
CA SER A 82 -9.13 -35.63 -21.03
C SER A 82 -9.47 -34.69 -19.86
N ILE A 83 -9.91 -35.22 -18.72
CA ILE A 83 -10.21 -34.44 -17.52
C ILE A 83 -8.94 -33.80 -16.95
N LEU A 84 -7.82 -34.52 -16.87
CA LEU A 84 -6.55 -33.97 -16.37
C LEU A 84 -5.99 -32.87 -17.27
N VAL A 85 -6.05 -33.06 -18.61
CA VAL A 85 -5.65 -32.02 -19.56
C VAL A 85 -6.53 -30.78 -19.41
N PHE A 86 -7.86 -30.96 -19.27
CA PHE A 86 -8.77 -29.84 -19.02
C PHE A 86 -8.43 -29.08 -17.72
N ILE A 87 -8.17 -29.80 -16.63
CA ILE A 87 -7.78 -29.20 -15.36
C ILE A 87 -6.42 -28.47 -15.48
N ALA A 88 -5.45 -29.06 -16.17
CA ALA A 88 -4.16 -28.42 -16.42
C ALA A 88 -4.32 -27.09 -17.19
N LEU A 89 -5.15 -27.08 -18.22
CA LEU A 89 -5.47 -25.87 -18.98
C LEU A 89 -6.19 -24.81 -18.13
N MET A 90 -7.16 -25.21 -17.32
CA MET A 90 -7.87 -24.30 -16.41
C MET A 90 -6.91 -23.68 -15.38
N ASN A 91 -5.97 -24.44 -14.84
CA ASN A 91 -4.94 -23.92 -13.94
C ASN A 91 -4.05 -22.90 -14.65
N LEU A 92 -3.56 -23.19 -15.86
CA LEU A 92 -2.75 -22.25 -16.66
C LEU A 92 -3.51 -20.96 -16.95
N VAL A 93 -4.75 -21.06 -17.44
CA VAL A 93 -5.60 -19.88 -17.76
C VAL A 93 -5.80 -19.03 -16.50
N SER A 94 -6.08 -19.65 -15.35
CA SER A 94 -6.30 -18.94 -14.10
C SER A 94 -5.05 -18.19 -13.64
N ILE A 95 -3.87 -18.80 -13.72
CA ILE A 95 -2.60 -18.19 -13.34
C ILE A 95 -2.26 -17.02 -14.29
N ILE A 96 -2.39 -17.24 -15.61
CA ILE A 96 -2.16 -16.20 -16.62
C ILE A 96 -3.11 -15.02 -16.44
N TYR A 97 -4.40 -15.31 -16.18
CA TYR A 97 -5.41 -14.28 -15.94
C TYR A 97 -5.02 -13.36 -14.76
N ILE A 98 -4.51 -13.92 -13.67
CA ILE A 98 -4.13 -13.15 -12.49
C ILE A 98 -2.88 -12.33 -12.75
N GLU A 99 -1.81 -12.94 -13.28
CA GLU A 99 -0.59 -12.22 -13.58
C GLU A 99 -0.83 -11.14 -14.66
N SER A 100 -1.68 -11.42 -15.66
CA SER A 100 -2.06 -10.41 -16.66
C SER A 100 -2.88 -9.27 -16.07
N LYS A 101 -3.70 -9.54 -15.03
CA LYS A 101 -4.47 -8.51 -14.33
C LYS A 101 -3.59 -7.64 -13.44
N GLU A 102 -2.57 -8.20 -12.80
CA GLU A 102 -1.55 -7.43 -12.07
C GLU A 102 -0.80 -6.49 -13.03
N ILE A 103 -0.38 -6.99 -14.19
CA ILE A 103 0.26 -6.18 -15.26
C ILE A 103 -0.70 -5.10 -15.79
N LYS A 104 -1.97 -5.43 -16.04
CA LYS A 104 -2.97 -4.45 -16.50
C LYS A 104 -3.28 -3.37 -15.47
N ASN A 105 -3.28 -3.69 -14.18
CA ASN A 105 -3.47 -2.69 -13.13
C ASN A 105 -2.32 -1.66 -13.11
N ILE A 106 -1.10 -2.09 -13.37
CA ILE A 106 0.06 -1.20 -13.55
C ILE A 106 -0.13 -0.32 -14.79
N ASN A 107 -0.51 -0.90 -15.93
CA ASN A 107 -0.68 -0.18 -17.20
C ASN A 107 -1.90 0.76 -17.22
N THR A 108 -2.97 0.47 -16.46
CA THR A 108 -4.12 1.39 -16.34
C THR A 108 -3.77 2.64 -15.56
N LEU A 109 -2.87 2.53 -14.58
CA LEU A 109 -2.33 3.67 -13.84
C LEU A 109 -1.40 4.53 -14.73
N GLU A 110 -0.69 3.93 -15.68
CA GLU A 110 0.07 4.65 -16.70
C GLU A 110 -0.82 5.51 -17.60
N LYS A 111 -2.00 4.99 -18.01
CA LYS A 111 -2.96 5.71 -18.84
C LYS A 111 -3.62 6.90 -18.14
N LEU A 112 -3.77 6.88 -16.82
CA LEU A 112 -4.31 8.00 -16.04
C LEU A 112 -3.36 9.20 -15.95
N SER A 113 -2.07 9.03 -16.27
CA SER A 113 -1.07 10.10 -16.29
C SER A 113 -0.87 10.72 -17.69
N VAL A 114 -1.63 10.29 -18.67
CA VAL A 114 -1.57 10.85 -20.03
C VAL A 114 -2.39 12.13 -20.08
N THR A 115 -1.70 13.25 -20.17
CA THR A 115 -2.27 14.57 -20.39
C THR A 115 -2.18 14.93 -21.87
N ASP A 116 -3.08 15.77 -22.32
CA ASP A 116 -2.95 16.38 -23.65
C ASP A 116 -1.92 17.51 -23.59
N SER A 117 -1.10 17.61 -24.61
CA SER A 117 -0.03 18.62 -24.72
C SER A 117 -0.17 19.41 -26.00
N ARG A 118 -0.02 20.74 -25.91
CA ARG A 118 -0.04 21.64 -27.07
C ARG A 118 1.37 21.77 -27.62
N VAL A 119 1.57 21.25 -28.82
CA VAL A 119 2.87 21.17 -29.50
C VAL A 119 2.84 21.98 -30.78
N LEU A 120 3.95 22.62 -31.07
CA LEU A 120 4.20 23.28 -32.34
C LEU A 120 4.99 22.30 -33.25
N ARG A 121 4.37 21.86 -34.32
CA ARG A 121 5.00 20.98 -35.33
C ARG A 121 4.64 21.48 -36.76
N GLY A 122 5.65 21.68 -37.59
CA GLY A 122 5.46 22.15 -38.96
C GLY A 122 4.68 23.48 -39.01
N SER A 123 5.00 24.44 -38.10
CA SER A 123 4.34 25.75 -37.98
C SER A 123 2.86 25.70 -37.56
N LEU A 124 2.34 24.51 -37.21
CA LEU A 124 0.97 24.32 -36.76
C LEU A 124 0.93 23.89 -35.28
N THR A 125 0.08 24.55 -34.49
CA THR A 125 -0.17 24.11 -33.12
C THR A 125 -1.14 22.95 -33.13
N LYS A 126 -0.68 21.78 -32.63
CA LYS A 126 -1.47 20.56 -32.54
C LYS A 126 -1.63 20.15 -31.07
N ASN A 127 -2.79 19.60 -30.70
CA ASN A 127 -2.97 18.92 -29.43
C ASN A 127 -2.67 17.44 -29.65
N ILE A 128 -1.66 16.92 -28.93
CA ILE A 128 -1.25 15.52 -28.98
C ILE A 128 -1.24 14.94 -27.55
N ARG A 129 -1.31 13.62 -27.44
CA ARG A 129 -1.12 12.96 -26.15
C ARG A 129 0.32 13.12 -25.69
N SER A 130 0.53 13.32 -24.41
CA SER A 130 1.88 13.45 -23.84
C SER A 130 2.78 12.25 -24.14
N THR A 131 2.23 11.06 -24.38
CA THR A 131 2.98 9.84 -24.79
C THR A 131 3.57 9.95 -26.20
N GLU A 132 3.04 10.84 -27.06
CA GLU A 132 3.51 11.04 -28.43
C GLU A 132 4.61 12.11 -28.55
N LEU A 133 4.95 12.76 -27.40
CA LEU A 133 6.04 13.74 -27.35
C LEU A 133 7.38 13.09 -27.59
N VAL A 134 8.24 13.81 -28.32
CA VAL A 134 9.64 13.45 -28.56
C VAL A 134 10.56 14.59 -28.16
N ALA A 135 11.83 14.26 -27.84
CA ALA A 135 12.83 15.31 -27.59
C ALA A 135 13.00 16.17 -28.87
N GLY A 136 12.98 17.50 -28.70
CA GLY A 136 12.97 18.47 -29.80
C GLY A 136 11.60 19.10 -30.06
N ASP A 137 10.50 18.55 -29.53
CA ASP A 137 9.17 19.19 -29.65
C ASP A 137 9.14 20.52 -28.91
N ILE A 138 8.43 21.53 -29.51
CA ILE A 138 8.16 22.81 -28.86
C ILE A 138 6.78 22.75 -28.22
N VAL A 139 6.72 22.92 -26.90
CA VAL A 139 5.50 22.79 -26.09
C VAL A 139 5.12 24.13 -25.46
N ARG A 140 3.83 24.47 -25.51
CA ARG A 140 3.27 25.62 -24.78
C ARG A 140 2.49 25.14 -23.56
N LEU A 141 2.79 25.71 -22.40
CA LEU A 141 2.21 25.34 -21.11
C LEU A 141 1.47 26.52 -20.49
N LYS A 142 0.31 26.24 -19.88
CA LYS A 142 -0.57 27.22 -19.23
C LYS A 142 -0.79 26.89 -17.74
N PRO A 143 -1.28 27.84 -16.95
CA PRO A 143 -1.64 27.61 -15.54
C PRO A 143 -2.59 26.43 -15.37
N GLY A 144 -2.32 25.57 -14.38
CA GLY A 144 -3.06 24.35 -14.09
C GLY A 144 -2.61 23.13 -14.89
N GLU A 145 -1.77 23.26 -15.91
CA GLU A 145 -1.26 22.13 -16.68
C GLU A 145 -0.08 21.43 -15.97
N ILE A 146 0.01 20.12 -16.17
CA ILE A 146 1.13 19.30 -15.68
C ILE A 146 2.19 19.23 -16.77
N VAL A 147 3.45 19.46 -16.41
CA VAL A 147 4.59 19.38 -17.32
C VAL A 147 4.74 17.93 -17.84
N PRO A 148 4.64 17.70 -19.16
CA PRO A 148 4.52 16.35 -19.72
C PRO A 148 5.86 15.62 -19.93
N ALA A 149 6.98 16.36 -19.97
CA ALA A 149 8.34 15.87 -20.19
C ALA A 149 9.33 16.83 -19.54
N ASP A 150 10.64 16.56 -19.53
CA ASP A 150 11.60 17.58 -19.11
C ASP A 150 11.82 18.58 -20.24
N ILE A 151 11.66 19.87 -19.93
CA ILE A 151 11.54 20.95 -20.92
C ILE A 151 12.52 22.06 -20.57
N ARG A 152 13.33 22.50 -21.54
CA ARG A 152 14.13 23.72 -21.45
C ARG A 152 13.28 24.93 -21.86
N ILE A 153 13.17 25.90 -20.99
CA ILE A 153 12.36 27.09 -21.21
C ILE A 153 13.00 27.97 -22.32
N ILE A 154 12.20 28.36 -23.31
CA ILE A 154 12.54 29.33 -24.35
C ILE A 154 12.00 30.71 -23.95
N GLU A 155 10.74 30.79 -23.56
CA GLU A 155 10.07 32.00 -23.08
C GLU A 155 9.29 31.68 -21.82
N ALA A 156 9.32 32.59 -20.86
CA ALA A 156 8.57 32.50 -19.61
C ALA A 156 7.99 33.87 -19.26
N GLU A 157 6.68 33.92 -19.05
CA GLU A 157 5.99 35.14 -18.58
C GLU A 157 5.48 34.92 -17.16
N ARG A 158 6.16 35.50 -16.15
CA ARG A 158 5.84 35.39 -14.71
C ARG A 158 5.58 33.93 -14.29
N LEU A 159 6.36 33.02 -14.82
CA LEU A 159 6.17 31.57 -14.68
C LEU A 159 6.49 31.10 -13.26
N ARG A 160 5.51 30.48 -12.61
CA ARG A 160 5.66 29.86 -11.28
C ARG A 160 5.22 28.41 -11.35
N VAL A 161 6.06 27.53 -10.82
CA VAL A 161 5.89 26.08 -10.95
C VAL A 161 6.05 25.41 -9.59
N ASN A 162 5.22 24.42 -9.34
CA ASN A 162 5.37 23.52 -8.21
C ASN A 162 6.15 22.27 -8.66
N GLU A 163 7.37 22.12 -8.17
CA GLU A 163 8.28 20.99 -8.49
C GLU A 163 8.42 19.98 -7.34
N ALA A 164 7.47 19.93 -6.44
CA ALA A 164 7.49 19.03 -5.29
C ALA A 164 7.78 17.55 -5.65
N VAL A 165 7.43 17.14 -6.86
CA VAL A 165 7.68 15.77 -7.37
C VAL A 165 9.18 15.47 -7.51
N ILE A 166 9.98 16.49 -7.83
CA ILE A 166 11.41 16.36 -8.15
C ILE A 166 12.28 16.80 -6.98
N THR A 167 11.99 17.99 -6.44
CA THR A 167 12.81 18.58 -5.38
C THR A 167 12.49 18.02 -4.00
N GLY A 168 11.31 17.39 -3.86
CA GLY A 168 10.80 16.96 -2.57
C GLY A 168 10.25 18.11 -1.70
N GLU A 169 10.31 19.34 -2.18
CA GLU A 169 9.92 20.56 -1.47
C GLU A 169 8.65 21.14 -2.08
N ASN A 170 7.65 21.42 -1.25
CA ASN A 170 6.36 21.90 -1.71
C ASN A 170 6.31 23.44 -1.74
N TYR A 171 7.29 24.06 -2.40
CA TYR A 171 7.26 25.49 -2.64
C TYR A 171 7.12 25.80 -4.14
N ILE A 172 6.60 27.01 -4.43
CA ILE A 172 6.44 27.49 -5.80
C ILE A 172 7.74 28.18 -6.21
N ILE A 173 8.35 27.71 -7.30
CA ILE A 173 9.60 28.22 -7.84
C ILE A 173 9.29 29.11 -9.03
N GLU A 174 9.92 30.27 -9.07
CA GLU A 174 9.91 31.11 -10.25
C GLU A 174 10.95 30.63 -11.26
N LYS A 175 10.51 30.45 -12.50
CA LYS A 175 11.33 29.91 -13.59
C LYS A 175 11.53 30.96 -14.68
N TYR A 176 12.70 30.95 -15.32
CA TYR A 176 13.10 31.91 -16.35
C TYR A 176 13.90 31.22 -17.48
N SER A 177 14.09 31.92 -18.61
CA SER A 177 14.72 31.35 -19.82
C SER A 177 16.24 31.52 -19.88
N THR A 178 16.86 32.35 -19.04
CA THR A 178 18.31 32.63 -19.06
C THR A 178 19.14 31.39 -18.76
N LYS A 179 20.34 31.29 -19.32
CA LYS A 179 21.29 30.22 -18.98
C LYS A 179 21.83 30.41 -17.56
N ILE A 180 22.21 29.30 -16.92
CA ILE A 180 22.84 29.29 -15.60
C ILE A 180 24.31 28.92 -15.80
N GLU A 181 25.24 29.72 -15.31
CA GLU A 181 26.70 29.58 -15.59
C GLU A 181 27.44 28.69 -14.58
N ASP A 182 26.81 28.35 -13.47
CA ASP A 182 27.40 27.49 -12.44
C ASP A 182 27.57 26.04 -12.92
N GLN A 183 28.72 25.42 -12.63
CA GLN A 183 29.09 24.11 -13.20
C GLN A 183 28.52 22.89 -12.48
N GLU A 184 28.12 23.00 -11.23
CA GLU A 184 27.47 21.90 -10.49
C GLU A 184 26.34 22.46 -9.61
N ILE A 185 25.12 22.45 -10.13
CA ILE A 185 23.95 22.88 -9.39
C ILE A 185 23.02 21.72 -9.09
N SER A 186 22.33 21.80 -7.97
CA SER A 186 21.29 20.83 -7.63
C SER A 186 20.08 20.96 -8.55
N THR A 187 19.30 19.89 -8.70
CA THR A 187 18.08 19.87 -9.52
C THR A 187 17.09 20.98 -9.10
N SER A 188 17.06 21.35 -7.82
CA SER A 188 16.23 22.42 -7.26
C SER A 188 16.66 23.83 -7.70
N GLU A 189 17.91 24.01 -8.10
CA GLU A 189 18.47 25.30 -8.54
C GLU A 189 18.37 25.49 -10.06
N MET A 190 18.00 24.47 -10.82
CA MET A 190 17.82 24.53 -12.28
C MET A 190 16.53 25.30 -12.65
N ARG A 191 16.56 26.65 -12.51
CA ARG A 191 15.39 27.51 -12.72
C ARG A 191 15.01 27.70 -14.18
N ASN A 192 15.77 27.21 -15.12
CA ASN A 192 15.51 27.31 -16.55
C ASN A 192 15.07 26.00 -17.20
N ILE A 193 14.86 24.95 -16.40
CA ILE A 193 14.28 23.67 -16.80
C ILE A 193 12.98 23.42 -16.05
N LEU A 194 11.97 22.92 -16.76
CA LEU A 194 10.74 22.37 -16.22
C LEU A 194 10.84 20.85 -16.19
N PHE A 195 10.60 20.27 -15.05
CA PHE A 195 10.69 18.82 -14.89
C PHE A 195 9.32 18.14 -15.07
N LYS A 196 9.34 16.95 -15.65
CA LYS A 196 8.13 16.13 -15.84
C LYS A 196 7.37 15.93 -14.53
N SER A 197 6.04 16.03 -14.61
CA SER A 197 5.10 15.90 -13.49
C SER A 197 5.06 17.09 -12.54
N SER A 198 5.80 18.17 -12.79
CA SER A 198 5.62 19.46 -12.12
C SER A 198 4.32 20.12 -12.56
N THR A 199 3.76 21.02 -11.76
CA THR A 199 2.49 21.73 -12.08
C THR A 199 2.73 23.22 -12.28
N ILE A 200 2.26 23.76 -13.38
CA ILE A 200 2.28 25.21 -13.64
C ILE A 200 1.22 25.88 -12.74
N ILE A 201 1.64 26.78 -11.86
CA ILE A 201 0.74 27.46 -10.93
C ILE A 201 0.24 28.79 -11.52
N SER A 202 1.16 29.57 -12.11
CA SER A 202 0.83 30.84 -12.76
C SER A 202 1.82 31.15 -13.87
N GLY A 203 1.42 32.04 -14.79
CA GLY A 203 2.22 32.41 -15.97
C GLY A 203 2.13 31.38 -17.09
N GLU A 204 2.69 31.72 -18.24
CA GLU A 204 2.77 30.81 -19.42
C GLU A 204 4.23 30.54 -19.75
N ALA A 205 4.50 29.37 -20.33
CA ALA A 205 5.82 28.97 -20.81
C ALA A 205 5.76 28.42 -22.23
N LEU A 206 6.76 28.79 -23.03
CA LEU A 206 7.13 28.12 -24.26
C LEU A 206 8.47 27.42 -24.01
N GLY A 207 8.59 26.15 -24.36
CA GLY A 207 9.83 25.42 -24.14
C GLY A 207 10.03 24.25 -25.07
N ILE A 208 11.27 23.81 -25.16
CA ILE A 208 11.71 22.66 -25.98
C ILE A 208 11.86 21.42 -25.08
N VAL A 209 11.29 20.31 -25.49
CA VAL A 209 11.43 19.01 -24.82
C VAL A 209 12.86 18.52 -24.96
N ILE A 210 13.54 18.34 -23.82
CA ILE A 210 14.95 17.89 -23.76
C ILE A 210 15.07 16.41 -23.41
N ALA A 211 14.13 15.86 -22.62
CA ALA A 211 14.10 14.47 -22.26
C ALA A 211 12.68 13.92 -22.14
N VAL A 212 12.53 12.66 -22.52
CA VAL A 212 11.25 11.93 -22.53
C VAL A 212 11.40 10.57 -21.85
N GLY A 213 10.29 10.07 -21.26
CA GLY A 213 10.19 8.72 -20.70
C GLY A 213 11.27 8.41 -19.64
N GLU A 214 12.04 7.34 -19.88
CA GLU A 214 13.06 6.84 -18.95
C GLU A 214 14.28 7.77 -18.81
N ASN A 215 14.42 8.74 -19.71
CA ASN A 215 15.51 9.73 -19.66
C ASN A 215 15.16 10.98 -18.83
N THR A 216 13.96 11.08 -18.27
CA THR A 216 13.53 12.21 -17.43
C THR A 216 14.08 12.11 -16.01
N GLU A 217 14.27 13.27 -15.36
CA GLU A 217 14.73 13.29 -13.96
C GLU A 217 13.71 12.64 -13.01
N ALA A 218 12.41 12.80 -13.29
CA ALA A 218 11.38 12.09 -12.56
C ALA A 218 11.57 10.56 -12.58
N PHE A 219 11.95 9.98 -13.73
CA PHE A 219 12.24 8.55 -13.82
C PHE A 219 13.52 8.16 -13.07
N ASN A 220 14.58 8.97 -13.15
CA ASN A 220 15.84 8.74 -12.44
C ASN A 220 15.63 8.66 -10.93
N ILE A 221 14.82 9.56 -10.38
CA ILE A 221 14.48 9.55 -8.96
C ILE A 221 13.69 8.28 -8.62
N ILE A 222 12.68 7.95 -9.42
CA ILE A 222 11.79 6.82 -9.17
C ILE A 222 12.50 5.46 -9.36
N SER A 223 13.37 5.33 -10.37
CA SER A 223 14.09 4.08 -10.65
C SER A 223 15.04 3.68 -9.53
N LYS A 224 15.72 4.64 -8.89
CA LYS A 224 16.58 4.39 -7.72
C LYS A 224 15.83 3.70 -6.56
N PHE A 225 14.51 3.90 -6.46
CA PHE A 225 13.66 3.28 -5.44
C PHE A 225 12.92 2.03 -5.93
N SER A 226 13.01 1.68 -7.23
CA SER A 226 12.29 0.53 -7.81
C SER A 226 13.14 -0.74 -7.97
N GLU A 227 14.46 -0.67 -7.84
CA GLU A 227 15.36 -1.79 -8.11
C GLU A 227 15.43 -2.86 -7.01
N ASP A 228 14.99 -2.62 -5.78
CA ASP A 228 15.15 -3.51 -4.64
C ASP A 228 13.92 -4.36 -4.28
N GLY A 229 13.11 -4.72 -5.23
CA GLY A 229 11.87 -5.46 -4.99
C GLY A 229 11.73 -6.81 -5.67
N GLU A 230 12.74 -7.69 -5.72
CA GLU A 230 12.45 -9.08 -6.00
C GLU A 230 11.50 -9.66 -4.96
N GLU A 231 10.40 -10.25 -5.44
CA GLU A 231 9.26 -10.82 -4.72
C GLU A 231 9.67 -11.93 -3.71
N LYS A 232 10.49 -11.61 -2.70
CA LYS A 232 10.86 -12.56 -1.63
C LYS A 232 9.66 -13.06 -0.82
N PHE A 233 8.51 -12.38 -0.91
CA PHE A 233 7.34 -12.60 -0.05
C PHE A 233 6.04 -12.98 -0.76
N SER A 234 6.06 -13.43 -2.00
CA SER A 234 4.82 -13.87 -2.66
C SER A 234 4.31 -15.17 -2.02
N LEU A 235 3.08 -15.12 -1.46
CA LEU A 235 2.37 -16.30 -0.97
C LEU A 235 2.31 -17.41 -2.04
N LYS A 236 2.15 -17.02 -3.32
CA LYS A 236 2.22 -17.91 -4.48
C LYS A 236 3.54 -18.66 -4.51
N ASN A 237 4.69 -17.98 -4.41
CA ASN A 237 6.01 -18.62 -4.48
C ASN A 237 6.24 -19.61 -3.32
N LYS A 238 5.74 -19.30 -2.11
CA LYS A 238 5.82 -20.22 -0.97
C LYS A 238 4.98 -21.48 -1.19
N ILE A 239 3.77 -21.32 -1.69
CA ILE A 239 2.85 -22.43 -1.98
C ILE A 239 3.43 -23.31 -3.09
N THR A 240 3.95 -22.71 -4.17
CA THR A 240 4.60 -23.45 -5.25
C THR A 240 5.82 -24.24 -4.75
N LYS A 241 6.65 -23.66 -3.86
CA LYS A 241 7.76 -24.36 -3.22
C LYS A 241 7.28 -25.57 -2.39
N VAL A 242 6.20 -25.41 -1.63
CA VAL A 242 5.60 -26.53 -0.85
C VAL A 242 5.03 -27.58 -1.78
N ALA A 243 4.29 -27.20 -2.82
CA ALA A 243 3.74 -28.12 -3.83
C ALA A 243 4.84 -28.92 -4.52
N ASN A 244 5.92 -28.25 -4.95
CA ASN A 244 7.08 -28.92 -5.57
C ASN A 244 7.77 -29.91 -4.63
N LYS A 245 7.95 -29.53 -3.36
CA LYS A 245 8.57 -30.42 -2.35
C LYS A 245 7.73 -31.67 -2.09
N ILE A 246 6.41 -31.50 -1.97
CA ILE A 246 5.47 -32.62 -1.81
C ILE A 246 5.51 -33.50 -3.05
N SER A 247 5.39 -32.92 -4.23
CA SER A 247 5.44 -33.62 -5.51
C SER A 247 6.72 -34.44 -5.69
N LEU A 248 7.87 -33.90 -5.26
CA LEU A 248 9.15 -34.65 -5.30
C LEU A 248 9.15 -35.89 -4.38
N ILE A 249 8.75 -35.71 -3.12
CA ILE A 249 8.74 -36.77 -2.13
C ILE A 249 7.85 -37.94 -2.60
N PHE A 250 6.61 -37.61 -3.03
CA PHE A 250 5.66 -38.63 -3.46
C PHE A 250 6.02 -39.27 -4.81
N LEU A 251 6.68 -38.55 -5.71
CA LEU A 251 7.20 -39.11 -6.95
C LEU A 251 8.25 -40.21 -6.66
N ILE A 252 9.19 -39.89 -5.76
CA ILE A 252 10.19 -40.90 -5.31
C ILE A 252 9.49 -42.11 -4.70
N LEU A 253 8.49 -41.91 -3.83
CA LEU A 253 7.73 -43.01 -3.24
C LEU A 253 6.98 -43.83 -4.30
N THR A 254 6.40 -43.17 -5.32
CA THR A 254 5.71 -43.86 -6.42
C THR A 254 6.68 -44.73 -7.24
N ILE A 255 7.87 -44.22 -7.56
CA ILE A 255 8.91 -44.96 -8.26
C ILE A 255 9.32 -46.21 -7.43
N LEU A 256 9.48 -46.05 -6.13
CA LEU A 256 9.85 -47.12 -5.21
C LEU A 256 8.77 -48.22 -5.17
N VAL A 257 7.49 -47.87 -5.02
CA VAL A 257 6.37 -48.81 -5.06
C VAL A 257 6.29 -49.51 -6.43
N SER A 258 6.48 -48.79 -7.54
CA SER A 258 6.46 -49.33 -8.88
C SER A 258 7.61 -50.30 -9.11
N SER A 259 8.82 -50.01 -8.58
CA SER A 259 9.99 -50.91 -8.63
C SER A 259 9.76 -52.20 -7.84
N ILE A 260 9.13 -52.08 -6.68
CA ILE A 260 8.77 -53.29 -5.88
C ILE A 260 7.77 -54.14 -6.66
N ASN A 261 6.75 -53.57 -7.28
CA ASN A 261 5.78 -54.29 -8.09
C ASN A 261 6.43 -55.00 -9.30
N TYR A 262 7.43 -54.35 -9.92
CA TYR A 262 8.20 -54.97 -11.00
C TYR A 262 9.00 -56.22 -10.52
N VAL A 263 9.66 -56.11 -9.36
CA VAL A 263 10.41 -57.22 -8.76
C VAL A 263 9.49 -58.37 -8.37
N ILE A 264 8.27 -58.11 -7.93
CA ILE A 264 7.25 -59.13 -7.60
C ILE A 264 6.69 -59.81 -8.87
N GLY A 265 7.04 -59.34 -10.07
CA GLY A 265 6.62 -59.93 -11.33
C GLY A 265 5.27 -59.47 -11.84
N SER A 266 4.79 -58.30 -11.45
CA SER A 266 3.56 -57.69 -11.95
C SER A 266 3.70 -57.31 -13.44
N ASP A 267 2.62 -57.47 -14.20
CA ASP A 267 2.57 -57.09 -15.63
C ASP A 267 2.82 -55.60 -15.83
N ILE A 268 3.57 -55.22 -16.86
CA ILE A 268 3.97 -53.84 -17.15
C ILE A 268 2.75 -52.91 -17.29
N GLN A 269 1.67 -53.40 -17.94
CA GLN A 269 0.44 -52.57 -18.08
C GLN A 269 -0.21 -52.28 -16.72
N SER A 270 -0.19 -53.27 -15.81
CA SER A 270 -0.69 -53.10 -14.45
C SER A 270 0.17 -52.11 -13.66
N ILE A 271 1.50 -52.14 -13.82
CA ILE A 271 2.42 -51.18 -13.18
C ILE A 271 2.17 -49.80 -13.68
N ILE A 272 2.02 -49.55 -14.98
CA ILE A 272 1.73 -48.22 -15.57
C ILE A 272 0.39 -47.70 -15.02
N ARG A 273 -0.66 -48.55 -15.00
CA ARG A 273 -1.96 -48.15 -14.49
C ARG A 273 -1.91 -47.82 -12.99
N ASN A 274 -1.23 -48.63 -12.21
CA ASN A 274 -1.08 -48.42 -10.77
C ASN A 274 -0.28 -47.16 -10.47
N SER A 275 0.80 -46.91 -11.20
CA SER A 275 1.62 -45.69 -11.08
C SER A 275 0.81 -44.43 -11.42
N SER A 276 -0.01 -44.48 -12.47
CA SER A 276 -0.87 -43.31 -12.84
C SER A 276 -1.87 -42.95 -11.73
N ILE A 277 -2.49 -43.96 -11.08
CA ILE A 277 -3.39 -43.74 -9.94
C ILE A 277 -2.64 -43.22 -8.72
N LEU A 278 -1.44 -43.75 -8.44
CA LEU A 278 -0.62 -43.24 -7.34
C LEU A 278 -0.19 -41.78 -7.57
N ILE A 279 0.25 -41.44 -8.78
CA ILE A 279 0.58 -40.05 -9.11
C ILE A 279 -0.64 -39.14 -8.95
N LEU A 280 -1.80 -39.54 -9.45
CA LEU A 280 -3.07 -38.79 -9.30
C LEU A 280 -3.41 -38.54 -7.83
N SER A 281 -3.11 -39.45 -6.92
CA SER A 281 -3.49 -39.39 -5.51
C SER A 281 -2.77 -38.27 -4.73
N TYR A 282 -1.58 -37.86 -5.16
CA TYR A 282 -0.81 -36.83 -4.45
C TYR A 282 -0.64 -35.49 -5.22
N ILE A 283 -1.15 -35.37 -6.42
CA ILE A 283 -1.05 -34.11 -7.18
C ILE A 283 -1.93 -33.05 -6.52
N PRO A 284 -1.38 -31.90 -6.10
CA PRO A 284 -2.16 -30.81 -5.49
C PRO A 284 -2.89 -29.97 -6.56
N ILE A 285 -3.80 -30.58 -7.29
CA ILE A 285 -4.47 -30.02 -8.48
C ILE A 285 -5.13 -28.68 -8.20
N THR A 286 -5.73 -28.52 -7.01
CA THR A 286 -6.55 -27.35 -6.65
C THR A 286 -5.85 -26.35 -5.74
N LEU A 287 -4.64 -26.64 -5.25
CA LEU A 287 -3.97 -25.85 -4.22
C LEU A 287 -3.79 -24.39 -4.63
N ILE A 288 -3.30 -24.15 -5.84
CA ILE A 288 -3.03 -22.80 -6.36
C ILE A 288 -4.34 -22.06 -6.63
N LEU A 289 -5.30 -22.73 -7.24
CA LEU A 289 -6.63 -22.15 -7.53
C LEU A 289 -7.34 -21.66 -6.26
N ILE A 290 -7.27 -22.44 -5.18
CA ILE A 290 -7.92 -22.12 -3.92
C ILE A 290 -7.33 -20.86 -3.28
N VAL A 291 -6.00 -20.75 -3.24
CA VAL A 291 -5.36 -19.57 -2.65
C VAL A 291 -5.66 -18.31 -3.45
N ILE A 292 -5.65 -18.44 -4.76
CA ILE A 292 -5.98 -17.35 -5.66
C ILE A 292 -7.43 -16.90 -5.46
N PHE A 293 -8.36 -17.84 -5.43
CA PHE A 293 -9.79 -17.55 -5.26
C PHE A 293 -10.07 -16.95 -3.88
N SER A 294 -9.41 -17.45 -2.83
CA SER A 294 -9.53 -16.90 -1.49
C SER A 294 -9.05 -15.45 -1.42
N SER A 295 -7.90 -15.15 -2.01
CA SER A 295 -7.38 -13.79 -2.08
C SER A 295 -8.31 -12.84 -2.87
N PHE A 296 -8.90 -13.33 -3.96
CA PHE A 296 -9.83 -12.55 -4.78
C PHE A 296 -11.13 -12.17 -4.04
N ILE A 297 -11.73 -13.10 -3.29
CA ILE A 297 -12.96 -12.82 -2.51
C ILE A 297 -12.69 -11.68 -1.53
N ILE A 298 -11.55 -11.69 -0.88
CA ILE A 298 -11.22 -10.71 0.16
C ILE A 298 -10.86 -9.36 -0.44
N ILE A 299 -10.08 -9.32 -1.52
CA ILE A 299 -9.84 -8.07 -2.25
C ILE A 299 -11.16 -7.43 -2.68
N LYS A 300 -12.13 -8.25 -3.12
CA LYS A 300 -13.46 -7.75 -3.50
C LYS A 300 -14.23 -7.21 -2.29
N LYS A 301 -14.13 -7.85 -1.12
CA LYS A 301 -14.72 -7.37 0.14
C LYS A 301 -14.11 -6.04 0.54
N MET A 302 -12.78 -5.96 0.61
CA MET A 302 -12.03 -4.76 1.01
C MET A 302 -12.26 -3.59 0.05
N LYS A 303 -12.39 -3.87 -1.25
CA LYS A 303 -12.74 -2.83 -2.23
C LYS A 303 -14.11 -2.19 -1.95
N LYS A 304 -15.09 -2.95 -1.43
CA LYS A 304 -16.38 -2.41 -1.00
C LYS A 304 -16.26 -1.53 0.24
N GLU A 305 -15.28 -1.82 1.09
CA GLU A 305 -14.93 -1.05 2.30
C GLU A 305 -14.01 0.15 1.98
N GLY A 306 -13.78 0.44 0.70
CA GLY A 306 -12.97 1.59 0.27
C GLY A 306 -11.45 1.34 0.25
N ILE A 307 -11.01 0.08 0.38
CA ILE A 307 -9.59 -0.29 0.45
C ILE A 307 -9.21 -1.05 -0.83
N VAL A 308 -8.29 -0.48 -1.60
CA VAL A 308 -7.87 -1.04 -2.89
C VAL A 308 -6.44 -1.55 -2.78
N PHE A 309 -6.26 -2.87 -2.85
CA PHE A 309 -4.96 -3.52 -2.97
C PHE A 309 -4.56 -3.60 -4.45
N LYS A 310 -3.35 -3.25 -4.77
CA LYS A 310 -2.84 -3.38 -6.14
C LYS A 310 -2.43 -4.80 -6.47
N ASN A 311 -1.75 -5.48 -5.54
CA ASN A 311 -1.21 -6.83 -5.72
C ASN A 311 -1.62 -7.75 -4.58
N ILE A 312 -1.81 -9.04 -4.89
CA ILE A 312 -2.09 -10.08 -3.89
C ILE A 312 -0.91 -10.28 -2.94
N SER A 313 0.33 -10.10 -3.41
CA SER A 313 1.56 -10.23 -2.60
C SER A 313 1.62 -9.25 -1.44
N VAL A 314 0.99 -8.08 -1.57
CA VAL A 314 0.92 -7.06 -0.53
C VAL A 314 0.15 -7.55 0.69
N ILE A 315 -0.88 -8.39 0.50
CA ILE A 315 -1.71 -8.92 1.59
C ILE A 315 -0.85 -9.65 2.64
N GLU A 316 0.15 -10.44 2.20
CA GLU A 316 1.03 -11.15 3.13
C GLU A 316 1.91 -10.21 3.95
N LYS A 317 2.53 -9.20 3.30
CA LYS A 317 3.35 -8.21 3.97
C LYS A 317 2.51 -7.39 4.95
N PHE A 318 1.33 -6.95 4.51
CA PHE A 318 0.41 -6.15 5.30
C PHE A 318 -0.15 -6.90 6.51
N ALA A 319 -0.46 -8.19 6.37
CA ALA A 319 -0.85 -9.05 7.50
C ALA A 319 0.24 -9.15 8.58
N LYS A 320 1.52 -9.06 8.20
CA LYS A 320 2.68 -9.13 9.10
C LYS A 320 3.11 -7.77 9.66
N ALA A 321 2.43 -6.70 9.27
CA ALA A 321 2.74 -5.37 9.74
C ALA A 321 2.88 -5.32 11.26
N SER A 322 3.98 -4.70 11.72
CA SER A 322 4.29 -4.51 13.13
C SER A 322 4.45 -3.03 13.48
N ILE A 323 4.88 -2.21 12.52
CA ILE A 323 5.02 -0.76 12.66
C ILE A 323 4.22 -0.09 11.55
N VAL A 324 3.45 0.93 11.91
CA VAL A 324 2.71 1.78 10.98
C VAL A 324 3.12 3.23 11.20
N PHE A 325 3.78 3.82 10.21
CA PHE A 325 4.09 5.24 10.20
C PHE A 325 2.89 6.00 9.67
N ILE A 326 2.37 6.91 10.48
CA ILE A 326 1.18 7.70 10.18
C ILE A 326 1.45 9.20 10.37
N ASN A 327 0.88 10.00 9.49
CA ASN A 327 0.85 11.43 9.69
C ASN A 327 -0.21 11.78 10.74
N LYS A 328 0.04 12.78 11.59
CA LYS A 328 -0.95 13.24 12.58
C LYS A 328 -2.24 13.67 11.88
N THR A 329 -2.11 14.61 10.92
CA THR A 329 -3.25 15.18 10.19
C THR A 329 -3.78 14.21 9.15
N GLY A 330 -5.06 13.93 9.18
CA GLY A 330 -5.75 13.01 8.28
C GLY A 330 -5.86 11.58 8.80
N ALA A 331 -4.85 11.04 9.50
CA ALA A 331 -4.91 9.69 10.08
C ALA A 331 -5.56 9.67 11.47
N LEU A 332 -5.11 10.55 12.36
CA LEU A 332 -5.56 10.65 13.75
C LEU A 332 -6.45 11.86 13.99
N SER A 333 -6.20 12.95 13.27
CA SER A 333 -6.99 14.18 13.35
C SER A 333 -7.72 14.44 12.03
N GLU A 334 -8.70 15.31 12.09
CA GLU A 334 -9.46 15.77 10.91
C GLU A 334 -8.55 16.53 9.95
N LYS A 335 -8.95 16.59 8.67
CA LYS A 335 -8.30 17.42 7.64
C LYS A 335 -8.83 18.86 7.70
N THR A 336 -8.99 19.40 8.91
CA THR A 336 -9.45 20.76 9.18
C THR A 336 -8.67 21.33 10.35
N MET A 337 -8.50 22.65 10.36
CA MET A 337 -7.95 23.40 11.48
C MET A 337 -8.86 24.58 11.81
N SER A 338 -8.79 25.08 13.05
CA SER A 338 -9.46 26.28 13.47
C SER A 338 -8.57 27.11 14.41
N VAL A 339 -8.69 28.44 14.36
CA VAL A 339 -8.00 29.32 15.30
C VAL A 339 -8.64 29.15 16.68
N LYS A 340 -7.86 28.82 17.70
CA LYS A 340 -8.34 28.59 19.07
C LYS A 340 -7.80 29.58 20.08
N ARG A 341 -6.56 30.03 19.94
CA ARG A 341 -5.94 31.02 20.82
C ARG A 341 -5.08 32.01 20.05
N ILE A 342 -5.04 33.24 20.53
CA ILE A 342 -4.21 34.34 20.00
C ILE A 342 -3.45 34.96 21.18
N TYR A 343 -2.15 35.18 20.99
CA TYR A 343 -1.33 35.95 21.95
C TYR A 343 -0.63 37.09 21.22
N THR A 344 -0.89 38.28 21.66
CA THR A 344 -0.27 39.54 21.15
C THR A 344 -0.26 40.57 22.25
N ASN A 345 0.62 41.58 22.17
CA ASN A 345 0.73 42.65 23.14
C ASN A 345 0.90 42.15 24.60
N GLY A 346 1.65 41.04 24.79
CA GLY A 346 1.92 40.48 26.10
C GLY A 346 0.75 39.75 26.77
N LYS A 347 -0.39 39.54 26.11
CA LYS A 347 -1.60 38.94 26.68
C LYS A 347 -2.30 38.01 25.71
N PHE A 348 -3.04 37.02 26.25
CA PHE A 348 -3.99 36.23 25.45
C PHE A 348 -5.24 37.04 25.12
N ILE A 349 -5.67 36.98 23.89
CA ILE A 349 -6.89 37.63 23.43
C ILE A 349 -8.08 36.70 23.63
N PRO A 350 -9.12 37.11 24.36
CA PRO A 350 -10.30 36.30 24.58
C PRO A 350 -11.08 36.09 23.26
N LEU A 351 -11.46 34.86 23.01
CA LEU A 351 -12.28 34.45 21.87
C LEU A 351 -13.60 33.87 22.37
N ASN A 352 -14.70 34.25 21.75
CA ASN A 352 -15.99 33.63 22.02
C ASN A 352 -15.98 32.19 21.54
N GLU A 353 -16.16 31.20 22.41
CA GLU A 353 -16.06 29.78 22.10
C GLU A 353 -17.09 29.29 21.08
N GLU A 354 -18.32 29.83 21.09
CA GLU A 354 -19.37 29.37 20.16
C GLU A 354 -19.21 29.96 18.75
N THR A 355 -18.84 31.24 18.64
CA THR A 355 -18.77 31.94 17.34
C THR A 355 -17.38 32.02 16.76
N ILE A 356 -16.35 31.69 17.56
CA ILE A 356 -14.92 31.78 17.20
C ILE A 356 -14.62 33.21 16.68
N LYS A 357 -15.11 34.23 17.42
CA LYS A 357 -14.90 35.65 17.15
C LYS A 357 -14.14 36.31 18.28
N ILE A 358 -13.38 37.36 17.95
CA ILE A 358 -12.69 38.17 18.93
C ILE A 358 -13.77 39.00 19.67
N ASP A 359 -13.60 39.13 20.98
CA ASP A 359 -14.50 39.93 21.80
C ASP A 359 -14.49 41.39 21.32
N ARG A 360 -15.64 42.09 21.43
CA ARG A 360 -15.82 43.43 20.86
C ARG A 360 -14.80 44.45 21.35
N GLU A 361 -14.35 44.36 22.59
CA GLU A 361 -13.35 45.25 23.20
C GLU A 361 -11.97 45.18 22.53
N PHE A 362 -11.61 44.01 21.98
CA PHE A 362 -10.30 43.75 21.35
C PHE A 362 -10.34 43.86 19.84
N LYS A 363 -11.51 44.08 19.24
CA LYS A 363 -11.66 44.08 17.79
C LYS A 363 -10.99 45.32 17.13
N GLU A 364 -10.87 46.41 17.88
CA GLU A 364 -10.20 47.65 17.46
C GLU A 364 -8.76 47.80 17.96
N ASP A 365 -8.24 46.76 18.68
CA ASP A 365 -6.85 46.75 19.14
C ASP A 365 -5.91 46.72 17.93
N LEU A 366 -5.01 47.70 17.85
CA LEU A 366 -4.07 47.88 16.75
C LEU A 366 -3.16 46.68 16.56
N ASN A 367 -2.75 45.98 17.66
CA ASN A 367 -1.89 44.81 17.61
C ASN A 367 -2.64 43.62 17.03
N VAL A 368 -3.89 43.41 17.44
CA VAL A 368 -4.74 42.33 16.94
C VAL A 368 -5.03 42.54 15.46
N THR A 369 -5.41 43.74 15.07
CA THR A 369 -5.69 44.10 13.66
C THR A 369 -4.44 43.91 12.80
N ARG A 370 -3.27 44.32 13.29
CA ARG A 370 -1.99 44.14 12.60
C ARG A 370 -1.65 42.65 12.42
N LEU A 371 -1.78 41.85 13.46
CA LEU A 371 -1.51 40.41 13.44
C LEU A 371 -2.39 39.72 12.41
N LEU A 372 -3.69 40.01 12.37
CA LEU A 372 -4.61 39.41 11.42
C LEU A 372 -4.30 39.82 9.98
N LYS A 373 -3.99 41.14 9.74
CA LYS A 373 -3.60 41.62 8.40
C LYS A 373 -2.34 40.92 7.90
N ILE A 374 -1.32 40.71 8.75
CA ILE A 374 -0.12 39.96 8.41
C ILE A 374 -0.49 38.52 8.03
N GLY A 375 -1.32 37.84 8.83
CA GLY A 375 -1.76 36.47 8.59
C GLY A 375 -2.52 36.29 7.26
N ILE A 376 -3.28 37.28 6.85
CA ILE A 376 -4.05 37.25 5.59
C ILE A 376 -3.20 37.65 4.38
N LEU A 377 -2.35 38.69 4.48
CA LEU A 377 -1.48 39.11 3.39
C LEU A 377 -0.38 38.07 3.10
N CYS A 378 0.11 37.38 4.15
CA CYS A 378 1.05 36.26 4.01
C CYS A 378 0.31 34.92 3.91
N ASN A 379 -0.55 34.74 2.91
CA ASN A 379 -1.46 33.61 2.76
C ASN A 379 -1.78 33.38 1.28
N ASP A 380 -1.75 32.11 0.84
CA ASP A 380 -1.95 31.69 -0.56
C ASP A 380 -3.36 31.10 -0.83
N THR A 381 -4.33 31.29 0.09
CA THR A 381 -5.71 30.88 -0.16
C THR A 381 -6.38 31.77 -1.21
N ASP A 382 -7.17 31.18 -2.09
CA ASP A 382 -8.03 31.88 -3.06
C ASP A 382 -9.48 31.84 -2.55
N PHE A 383 -10.12 33.00 -2.47
CA PHE A 383 -11.51 33.13 -2.03
C PHE A 383 -12.39 33.57 -3.21
N LYS A 384 -13.13 32.62 -3.79
CA LYS A 384 -14.15 32.90 -4.83
C LYS A 384 -15.53 32.53 -4.31
N ILE A 385 -16.41 33.54 -4.25
CA ILE A 385 -17.87 33.49 -3.98
C ILE A 385 -18.29 32.23 -3.16
N GLY A 386 -18.06 32.28 -1.82
CA GLY A 386 -18.59 31.29 -0.88
C GLY A 386 -17.74 30.02 -0.68
N GLU A 387 -16.68 29.82 -1.45
CA GLU A 387 -15.73 28.68 -1.25
C GLU A 387 -14.32 29.21 -1.05
N ILE A 388 -13.66 28.74 0.01
CA ILE A 388 -12.23 28.98 0.24
C ILE A 388 -11.49 27.80 -0.39
N LYS A 389 -10.69 28.09 -1.42
CA LYS A 389 -9.82 27.11 -2.06
C LYS A 389 -8.36 27.40 -1.75
N ASN A 390 -7.65 26.44 -1.23
CA ASN A 390 -6.20 26.47 -1.13
C ASN A 390 -5.63 25.42 -2.05
N ILE A 391 -4.85 25.83 -3.04
CA ILE A 391 -4.22 24.94 -4.02
C ILE A 391 -3.25 23.95 -3.34
N LYS A 392 -2.68 24.35 -2.19
CA LYS A 392 -1.72 23.55 -1.42
C LYS A 392 -2.36 22.67 -0.34
N ASN A 393 -3.67 22.78 -0.09
CA ASN A 393 -4.36 22.17 1.05
C ASN A 393 -3.68 22.49 2.41
N ASP A 394 -3.22 23.73 2.60
CA ASP A 394 -2.72 24.19 3.88
C ASP A 394 -3.90 24.59 4.79
N TYR A 395 -4.21 23.71 5.73
CA TYR A 395 -5.36 23.88 6.62
C TYR A 395 -5.20 25.04 7.58
N ALA A 396 -3.97 25.44 7.94
CA ALA A 396 -3.72 26.62 8.78
C ALA A 396 -4.03 27.92 8.03
N GLU A 397 -3.68 28.00 6.73
CA GLU A 397 -4.03 29.16 5.89
C GLU A 397 -5.54 29.28 5.68
N ILE A 398 -6.23 28.16 5.47
CA ILE A 398 -7.69 28.13 5.38
C ILE A 398 -8.31 28.62 6.69
N ALA A 399 -7.85 28.11 7.83
CA ALA A 399 -8.33 28.49 9.15
C ALA A 399 -8.12 29.99 9.45
N LEU A 400 -6.97 30.56 9.06
CA LEU A 400 -6.71 32.01 9.17
C LEU A 400 -7.69 32.82 8.34
N THR A 401 -7.92 32.40 7.10
CA THR A 401 -8.84 33.10 6.18
C THR A 401 -10.27 33.05 6.70
N GLU A 402 -10.74 31.88 7.15
CA GLU A 402 -12.07 31.74 7.75
C GLU A 402 -12.23 32.61 9.01
N PHE A 403 -11.20 32.58 9.87
CA PHE A 403 -11.21 33.38 11.10
C PHE A 403 -11.27 34.89 10.80
N ALA A 404 -10.48 35.34 9.84
CA ALA A 404 -10.49 36.77 9.45
C ALA A 404 -11.83 37.18 8.86
N ILE A 405 -12.45 36.36 8.00
CA ILE A 405 -13.79 36.66 7.45
C ILE A 405 -14.83 36.74 8.55
N ARG A 406 -14.83 35.83 9.54
CA ARG A 406 -15.73 35.87 10.69
C ARG A 406 -15.56 37.12 11.55
N ASN A 407 -14.37 37.72 11.53
CA ASN A 407 -14.06 38.98 12.24
C ASN A 407 -14.19 40.23 11.37
N GLY A 408 -14.71 40.09 10.14
CA GLY A 408 -15.05 41.23 9.26
C GLY A 408 -13.90 41.69 8.35
N ILE A 409 -12.81 40.90 8.24
CA ILE A 409 -11.69 41.18 7.32
C ILE A 409 -11.89 40.37 6.05
N ASN A 410 -12.12 41.03 4.92
CA ASN A 410 -12.23 40.36 3.63
C ASN A 410 -10.84 40.32 2.96
N LYS A 411 -10.37 39.15 2.59
CA LYS A 411 -9.06 38.95 1.99
C LYS A 411 -8.93 39.67 0.66
N ASN A 412 -9.91 39.58 -0.23
CA ASN A 412 -9.84 40.18 -1.56
C ASN A 412 -9.75 41.69 -1.47
N SER A 413 -10.60 42.32 -0.65
CA SER A 413 -10.54 43.79 -0.44
C SER A 413 -9.20 44.20 0.17
N LEU A 414 -8.65 43.39 1.10
CA LEU A 414 -7.38 43.69 1.71
C LEU A 414 -6.19 43.56 0.73
N GLU A 415 -6.25 42.58 -0.19
CA GLU A 415 -5.23 42.38 -1.24
C GLU A 415 -5.33 43.46 -2.34
N ASP A 416 -6.54 43.91 -2.67
CA ASP A 416 -6.76 45.03 -3.62
C ASP A 416 -6.20 46.35 -3.08
N GLU A 417 -6.36 46.62 -1.78
CA GLU A 417 -5.76 47.79 -1.10
C GLU A 417 -4.25 47.67 -0.92
N ASN A 418 -3.74 46.44 -0.74
CA ASN A 418 -2.34 46.13 -0.41
C ASN A 418 -1.75 45.13 -1.42
N ASN A 419 -1.52 45.59 -2.63
CA ASN A 419 -1.05 44.78 -3.74
C ASN A 419 0.24 43.99 -3.38
N ARG A 420 0.25 42.68 -3.62
CA ARG A 420 1.44 41.83 -3.45
C ARG A 420 2.44 42.13 -4.56
N VAL A 421 3.68 42.49 -4.20
CA VAL A 421 4.76 42.80 -5.13
C VAL A 421 5.52 41.53 -5.50
N PHE A 422 6.03 40.81 -4.48
CA PHE A 422 6.62 39.48 -4.65
C PHE A 422 6.45 38.68 -3.38
N GLN A 423 6.84 37.42 -3.47
CA GLN A 423 6.76 36.47 -2.36
C GLN A 423 8.00 35.58 -2.30
N ILE A 424 8.47 35.30 -1.09
CA ILE A 424 9.40 34.23 -0.78
C ILE A 424 8.54 33.07 -0.26
N PRO A 425 8.44 31.96 -1.02
CA PRO A 425 7.60 30.83 -0.62
C PRO A 425 8.04 30.23 0.70
N TYR A 426 7.17 29.40 1.32
CA TYR A 426 7.50 28.69 2.54
C TYR A 426 8.71 27.77 2.30
N ASP A 427 9.79 28.04 3.01
CA ASP A 427 11.01 27.26 3.02
C ASP A 427 10.93 26.24 4.18
N THR A 428 11.05 24.96 3.88
CA THR A 428 10.94 23.86 4.87
C THR A 428 12.10 23.81 5.85
N ASP A 429 13.28 24.30 5.46
CA ASP A 429 14.48 24.33 6.31
C ASP A 429 14.46 25.56 7.20
N LYS A 430 14.19 26.75 6.66
CA LYS A 430 14.03 28.00 7.41
C LYS A 430 12.69 28.08 8.16
N ARG A 431 11.67 27.36 7.69
CA ARG A 431 10.29 27.34 8.24
C ARG A 431 9.63 28.70 8.31
N ILE A 432 9.83 29.51 7.29
CA ILE A 432 9.34 30.88 7.16
C ILE A 432 8.76 31.03 5.76
N MET A 433 7.68 31.80 5.66
CA MET A 433 7.09 32.32 4.42
C MET A 433 7.04 33.83 4.52
N THR A 434 7.36 34.53 3.44
CA THR A 434 7.36 36.01 3.40
C THR A 434 6.63 36.51 2.16
N THR A 435 5.78 37.54 2.33
CA THR A 435 5.17 38.25 1.22
C THR A 435 5.48 39.75 1.35
N ILE A 436 5.83 40.36 0.23
CA ILE A 436 6.02 41.82 0.18
C ILE A 436 4.75 42.47 -0.43
N ASN A 437 4.14 43.34 0.34
CA ASN A 437 2.95 44.03 -0.07
C ASN A 437 3.18 45.57 -0.04
N ARG A 438 2.51 46.31 -0.95
CA ARG A 438 2.48 47.73 -0.91
C ARG A 438 1.38 48.17 0.07
N VAL A 439 1.73 48.86 1.16
CA VAL A 439 0.84 49.21 2.27
C VAL A 439 0.99 50.69 2.55
N ASP A 440 -0.07 51.48 2.45
CA ASP A 440 -0.11 52.92 2.75
C ASP A 440 0.99 53.72 2.03
N GLY A 441 1.28 53.39 0.76
CA GLY A 441 2.33 54.05 -0.04
C GLY A 441 3.76 53.55 0.18
N ASN A 442 4.01 52.77 1.22
CA ASN A 442 5.28 52.13 1.56
C ASN A 442 5.23 50.62 1.26
N TYR A 443 6.31 49.91 1.52
CA TYR A 443 6.38 48.46 1.34
C TYR A 443 6.51 47.76 2.68
N ARG A 444 5.86 46.62 2.80
CA ARG A 444 5.91 45.79 4.02
C ARG A 444 6.16 44.33 3.69
N ALA A 445 7.19 43.75 4.30
CA ALA A 445 7.33 42.31 4.39
C ALA A 445 6.40 41.76 5.49
N ASN A 446 5.48 40.88 5.15
CA ASN A 446 4.62 40.16 6.09
C ASN A 446 5.16 38.73 6.17
N ILE A 447 5.46 38.28 7.39
CA ILE A 447 6.18 37.02 7.63
C ILE A 447 5.37 36.15 8.55
N LYS A 448 5.26 34.87 8.21
CA LYS A 448 4.73 33.83 9.09
C LYS A 448 5.66 32.62 9.12
N GLY A 449 5.70 31.92 10.24
CA GLY A 449 6.52 30.70 10.32
C GLY A 449 6.56 30.10 11.72
N SER A 450 7.53 29.19 11.93
CA SER A 450 7.74 28.64 13.27
C SER A 450 8.20 29.73 14.22
N LEU A 451 7.70 29.69 15.46
CA LEU A 451 8.01 30.70 16.46
C LEU A 451 9.52 30.87 16.64
N GLU A 452 10.27 29.77 16.73
CA GLU A 452 11.72 29.81 16.94
C GLU A 452 12.45 30.53 15.78
N SER A 453 12.06 30.22 14.53
CA SER A 453 12.67 30.83 13.34
C SER A 453 12.33 32.33 13.23
N ILE A 454 11.15 32.72 13.65
CA ILE A 454 10.75 34.15 13.65
C ILE A 454 11.46 34.90 14.76
N LEU A 455 11.45 34.39 15.99
CA LEU A 455 12.09 35.05 17.15
C LEU A 455 13.60 35.24 16.93
N SER A 456 14.28 34.29 16.28
CA SER A 456 15.72 34.41 15.99
C SER A 456 16.07 35.57 15.03
N LYS A 457 15.07 36.13 14.33
CA LYS A 457 15.22 37.23 13.36
C LYS A 457 14.57 38.54 13.81
N CYS A 458 13.86 38.52 14.93
CA CYS A 458 13.21 39.71 15.50
C CYS A 458 14.19 40.50 16.35
N THR A 459 14.21 41.81 16.12
CA THR A 459 14.92 42.79 16.94
C THR A 459 13.95 43.73 17.68
N HIS A 460 12.70 43.76 17.23
CA HIS A 460 11.65 44.62 17.81
C HIS A 460 10.36 43.83 18.05
N ILE A 461 9.50 44.35 18.88
CA ILE A 461 8.17 43.85 19.22
C ILE A 461 7.15 45.00 19.15
N MET A 462 5.96 44.71 18.68
CA MET A 462 4.86 45.66 18.68
C MET A 462 4.08 45.60 20.00
N LYS A 463 4.11 46.68 20.78
CA LYS A 463 3.34 46.86 22.03
C LYS A 463 2.50 48.13 21.98
N ASN A 464 1.21 48.01 22.28
CA ASN A 464 0.24 49.12 22.28
C ASN A 464 0.30 49.98 20.99
N GLY A 465 0.50 49.33 19.84
CA GLY A 465 0.60 49.97 18.54
C GLY A 465 1.96 50.62 18.21
N ILE A 466 2.97 50.52 19.11
CA ILE A 466 4.31 51.10 18.96
C ILE A 466 5.35 49.98 18.83
N GLU A 467 6.32 50.18 17.92
CA GLU A 467 7.48 49.28 17.76
C GLU A 467 8.55 49.61 18.81
N MET A 468 8.92 48.62 19.61
CA MET A 468 9.91 48.73 20.66
C MET A 468 10.97 47.62 20.53
N GLU A 469 12.19 47.85 21.00
CA GLU A 469 13.20 46.77 21.07
C GLU A 469 12.68 45.60 21.89
N ILE A 470 12.89 44.38 21.40
CA ILE A 470 12.45 43.17 22.10
C ILE A 470 13.39 42.85 23.26
N SER A 471 12.84 42.74 24.48
CA SER A 471 13.62 42.37 25.68
C SER A 471 13.67 40.85 25.87
N GLU A 472 14.64 40.36 26.66
CA GLU A 472 14.69 38.96 27.09
C GLU A 472 13.42 38.53 27.85
N GLU A 473 12.82 39.44 28.61
CA GLU A 473 11.55 39.20 29.30
C GLU A 473 10.42 38.94 28.33
N ASP A 474 10.36 39.70 27.24
CA ASP A 474 9.38 39.54 26.18
C ASP A 474 9.53 38.19 25.49
N ILE A 475 10.76 37.81 25.16
CA ILE A 475 11.05 36.51 24.54
C ILE A 475 10.62 35.38 25.47
N ASN A 476 10.88 35.50 26.78
CA ASN A 476 10.47 34.49 27.75
C ASN A 476 8.94 34.41 27.88
N ASN A 477 8.24 35.54 27.92
CA ASN A 477 6.78 35.58 27.97
C ASN A 477 6.14 34.96 26.71
N ILE A 478 6.70 35.22 25.54
CA ILE A 478 6.25 34.61 24.26
C ILE A 478 6.47 33.09 24.28
N LYS A 479 7.63 32.62 24.76
CA LYS A 479 7.93 31.18 24.90
C LYS A 479 7.00 30.51 25.91
N MET A 480 6.65 31.18 27.00
CA MET A 480 5.67 30.68 27.96
C MET A 480 4.28 30.56 27.34
N ALA A 481 3.86 31.53 26.54
CA ALA A 481 2.59 31.49 25.81
C ALA A 481 2.55 30.35 24.79
N ASP A 482 3.65 30.10 24.05
CA ASP A 482 3.77 28.96 23.15
C ASP A 482 3.67 27.62 23.92
N MET A 483 4.36 27.52 25.07
CA MET A 483 4.29 26.36 25.92
C MET A 483 2.86 26.09 26.42
N GLU A 484 2.13 27.15 26.82
CA GLU A 484 0.74 27.04 27.25
C GLU A 484 -0.17 26.55 26.11
N MET A 485 -0.06 27.13 24.91
CA MET A 485 -0.79 26.67 23.72
C MET A 485 -0.42 25.22 23.35
N SER A 486 0.86 24.86 23.46
CA SER A 486 1.34 23.50 23.18
C SER A 486 0.78 22.47 24.18
N LYS A 487 0.54 22.83 25.45
CA LYS A 487 -0.13 21.96 26.46
C LYS A 487 -1.54 21.57 26.02
N ASP A 488 -2.23 22.47 25.31
CA ASP A 488 -3.55 22.20 24.74
C ASP A 488 -3.46 21.44 23.39
N SER A 489 -2.26 21.00 23.00
CA SER A 489 -1.97 20.32 21.71
C SER A 489 -2.20 21.19 20.48
N LEU A 490 -2.18 22.54 20.61
CA LEU A 490 -2.34 23.47 19.51
C LEU A 490 -1.05 23.56 18.69
N SER A 491 -1.21 23.65 17.38
CA SER A 491 -0.12 23.97 16.44
C SER A 491 0.08 25.48 16.42
N VAL A 492 1.28 25.98 16.74
CA VAL A 492 1.54 27.41 16.91
C VAL A 492 2.32 27.97 15.72
N LEU A 493 1.83 29.10 15.14
CA LEU A 493 2.54 29.91 14.16
C LEU A 493 2.85 31.28 14.74
N GLY A 494 4.07 31.76 14.51
CA GLY A 494 4.50 33.11 14.79
C GLY A 494 4.30 34.03 13.58
N PHE A 495 4.11 35.33 13.85
CA PHE A 495 3.90 36.37 12.86
C PHE A 495 4.78 37.56 13.16
N ALA A 496 5.42 38.09 12.12
CA ALA A 496 6.26 39.26 12.19
C ALA A 496 6.15 40.10 10.90
N TYR A 497 6.67 41.31 10.93
CA TYR A 497 6.73 42.17 9.75
C TYR A 497 7.97 43.02 9.77
N ARG A 498 8.28 43.62 8.61
CA ARG A 498 9.29 44.68 8.45
C ARG A 498 8.79 45.71 7.43
N SER A 499 8.90 47.00 7.76
CA SER A 499 8.49 48.11 6.87
C SER A 499 9.71 48.64 6.09
N PHE A 500 9.48 49.06 4.83
CA PHE A 500 10.49 49.61 3.93
C PHE A 500 9.91 50.89 3.28
N ASN A 501 10.72 51.94 3.19
CA ASN A 501 10.37 53.21 2.51
C ASN A 501 10.69 53.13 1.00
N TYR A 502 11.23 52.00 0.53
CA TYR A 502 11.59 51.77 -0.87
C TYR A 502 11.12 50.36 -1.25
N GLU A 503 11.06 50.03 -2.54
CA GLU A 503 10.70 48.73 -3.05
C GLU A 503 11.89 47.76 -2.87
N PRO A 504 11.80 46.76 -1.96
CA PRO A 504 12.89 45.85 -1.72
C PRO A 504 13.07 44.89 -2.89
N SER A 505 14.34 44.59 -3.22
CA SER A 505 14.68 43.64 -4.26
C SER A 505 14.48 42.17 -3.76
N PRO A 506 14.07 41.24 -4.65
CA PRO A 506 14.02 39.81 -4.31
C PRO A 506 15.37 39.19 -3.86
N LYS A 507 16.50 39.85 -4.16
CA LYS A 507 17.84 39.43 -3.75
C LYS A 507 18.25 40.00 -2.37
N GLU A 508 17.51 40.96 -1.84
CA GLU A 508 17.78 41.54 -0.54
C GLU A 508 17.29 40.63 0.60
N ASN A 509 18.04 40.65 1.72
CA ASN A 509 17.60 39.92 2.90
C ASN A 509 16.48 40.68 3.62
N VAL A 510 15.25 40.44 3.18
CA VAL A 510 14.02 41.03 3.76
C VAL A 510 13.60 40.37 5.07
N GLU A 511 14.19 39.21 5.40
CA GLU A 511 13.86 38.36 6.58
C GLU A 511 14.79 38.66 7.77
N SER A 512 15.28 39.85 7.94
CA SER A 512 16.10 40.31 9.07
C SER A 512 15.54 41.56 9.71
N ASN A 513 15.91 41.83 10.95
CA ASN A 513 15.43 42.96 11.75
C ASN A 513 13.90 43.08 11.78
N LEU A 514 13.25 41.97 12.16
CA LEU A 514 11.80 41.84 12.14
C LEU A 514 11.18 42.47 13.40
N VAL A 515 9.95 42.93 13.28
CA VAL A 515 9.07 43.35 14.37
C VAL A 515 8.10 42.21 14.66
N PHE A 516 8.18 41.64 15.85
CA PHE A 516 7.27 40.57 16.29
C PHE A 516 5.86 41.11 16.50
N ALA A 517 4.85 40.45 15.89
CA ALA A 517 3.45 40.85 15.98
C ALA A 517 2.61 40.00 16.96
N GLY A 518 2.88 38.70 17.02
CA GLY A 518 2.15 37.76 17.86
C GLY A 518 2.25 36.30 17.42
N ILE A 519 1.55 35.43 18.16
CA ILE A 519 1.38 34.01 17.81
C ILE A 519 -0.10 33.62 17.77
N ILE A 520 -0.42 32.69 16.91
CA ILE A 520 -1.77 32.11 16.77
C ILE A 520 -1.66 30.60 16.93
N GLY A 521 -2.49 30.06 17.81
CA GLY A 521 -2.63 28.62 18.07
C GLY A 521 -3.83 28.03 17.33
N PHE A 522 -3.57 26.96 16.58
CA PHE A 522 -4.54 26.25 15.78
C PHE A 522 -4.89 24.91 16.41
N ASP A 523 -6.17 24.64 16.55
CA ASP A 523 -6.68 23.32 16.93
C ASP A 523 -6.89 22.46 15.67
N ASN A 524 -6.41 21.23 15.77
CA ASN A 524 -6.64 20.19 14.78
C ASN A 524 -7.32 19.02 15.51
N PRO A 525 -8.67 18.96 15.49
CA PRO A 525 -9.43 18.02 16.31
C PRO A 525 -9.12 16.55 15.96
N LEU A 526 -9.00 15.73 17.00
CA LEU A 526 -8.84 14.29 16.80
C LEU A 526 -10.15 13.66 16.31
N LYS A 527 -10.05 12.61 15.50
CA LYS A 527 -11.21 11.85 15.02
C LYS A 527 -11.88 11.09 16.18
N ASP A 528 -13.18 11.00 16.20
CA ASP A 528 -13.97 10.36 17.30
C ASP A 528 -13.52 8.93 17.64
N ASN A 529 -12.97 8.18 16.69
CA ASN A 529 -12.61 6.77 16.85
C ASN A 529 -11.14 6.54 17.24
N TRP A 530 -10.38 7.55 17.65
CA TRP A 530 -8.94 7.41 17.89
C TRP A 530 -8.62 6.50 19.09
N GLU A 531 -9.42 6.54 20.17
CA GLU A 531 -9.20 5.69 21.36
C GLU A 531 -9.35 4.20 21.02
N GLU A 532 -10.42 3.86 20.30
CA GLU A 532 -10.64 2.49 19.83
C GLU A 532 -9.50 2.02 18.91
N ALA A 533 -9.01 2.89 18.02
CA ALA A 533 -7.90 2.58 17.13
C ALA A 533 -6.61 2.30 17.91
N ILE A 534 -6.27 3.12 18.91
CA ILE A 534 -5.07 2.91 19.74
C ILE A 534 -5.20 1.62 20.58
N ASN A 535 -6.37 1.34 21.14
CA ASN A 535 -6.60 0.11 21.90
C ASN A 535 -6.50 -1.13 20.96
N LEU A 536 -7.09 -1.06 19.77
CA LEU A 536 -6.97 -2.10 18.76
C LEU A 536 -5.50 -2.30 18.33
N SER A 537 -4.74 -1.23 18.16
CA SER A 537 -3.32 -1.32 17.80
C SER A 537 -2.49 -2.09 18.83
N ARG A 538 -2.74 -1.84 20.12
CA ARG A 538 -2.10 -2.56 21.24
C ARG A 538 -2.47 -4.04 21.24
N TYR A 539 -3.76 -4.34 21.07
CA TYR A 539 -4.25 -5.73 20.99
C TYR A 539 -3.62 -6.49 19.81
N LEU A 540 -3.48 -5.84 18.68
CA LEU A 540 -2.89 -6.42 17.47
C LEU A 540 -1.36 -6.45 17.50
N CYS A 541 -0.71 -5.84 18.49
CA CYS A 541 0.73 -5.58 18.52
C CYS A 541 1.23 -4.89 17.21
N VAL A 542 0.45 -3.95 16.69
CA VAL A 542 0.81 -3.08 15.57
C VAL A 542 0.99 -1.68 16.11
N TYR A 543 2.22 -1.21 16.17
CA TYR A 543 2.54 0.04 16.85
C TYR A 543 2.49 1.22 15.87
N PRO A 544 1.58 2.18 16.06
CA PRO A 544 1.59 3.43 15.31
C PRO A 544 2.77 4.29 15.77
N ILE A 545 3.55 4.76 14.81
CA ILE A 545 4.60 5.77 14.98
C ILE A 545 4.13 7.03 14.27
N ILE A 546 3.98 8.11 15.06
CA ILE A 546 3.45 9.36 14.53
C ILE A 546 4.57 10.18 13.90
N ILE A 547 4.33 10.69 12.71
CA ILE A 547 5.17 11.67 12.03
C ILE A 547 4.37 12.97 11.94
N THR A 548 4.95 14.08 12.42
CA THR A 548 4.25 15.37 12.45
C THR A 548 5.18 16.54 12.10
N GLU A 549 4.60 17.57 11.49
CA GLU A 549 5.27 18.85 11.24
C GLU A 549 5.23 19.76 12.49
N ASP A 550 4.45 19.42 13.51
CA ASP A 550 4.36 20.15 14.77
C ASP A 550 5.70 20.24 15.51
N ASN A 551 5.81 21.22 16.40
CA ASN A 551 6.95 21.32 17.30
C ASN A 551 6.99 20.14 18.30
N LYS A 552 8.15 19.94 18.94
CA LYS A 552 8.38 18.81 19.85
C LYS A 552 7.42 18.83 21.06
N LEU A 553 7.08 20.01 21.57
CA LEU A 553 6.18 20.16 22.72
C LEU A 553 4.74 19.83 22.36
N THR A 554 4.21 20.41 21.28
CA THR A 554 2.86 20.06 20.77
C THR A 554 2.75 18.57 20.47
N ALA A 555 3.77 17.98 19.81
CA ALA A 555 3.83 16.57 19.52
C ALA A 555 3.82 15.71 20.80
N TYR A 556 4.55 16.14 21.82
CA TYR A 556 4.59 15.47 23.12
C TYR A 556 3.20 15.48 23.81
N TYR A 557 2.56 16.65 23.92
CA TYR A 557 1.24 16.74 24.56
C TYR A 557 0.15 16.01 23.75
N THR A 558 0.21 16.07 22.43
CA THR A 558 -0.65 15.25 21.56
C THR A 558 -0.47 13.75 21.87
N GLY A 559 0.77 13.30 22.01
CA GLY A 559 1.06 11.90 22.32
C GLY A 559 0.62 11.46 23.72
N ILE A 560 0.65 12.37 24.71
CA ILE A 560 0.06 12.13 26.04
C ILE A 560 -1.46 12.00 25.93
N LYS A 561 -2.12 12.94 25.22
CA LYS A 561 -3.57 12.90 25.01
C LYS A 561 -4.02 11.61 24.34
N LEU A 562 -3.24 11.11 23.39
CA LEU A 562 -3.46 9.82 22.71
C LEU A 562 -3.08 8.60 23.58
N GLY A 563 -2.46 8.80 24.77
CA GLY A 563 -2.00 7.71 25.62
C GLY A 563 -0.87 6.85 25.03
N ILE A 564 -0.16 7.37 24.01
CA ILE A 564 0.96 6.68 23.35
C ILE A 564 2.29 6.94 24.07
N LEU A 565 2.44 8.12 24.68
CA LEU A 565 3.65 8.59 25.34
C LEU A 565 3.52 8.58 26.86
N ARG A 566 4.70 8.45 27.52
CA ARG A 566 4.86 8.63 28.97
C ARG A 566 5.99 9.61 29.31
N LYS A 567 6.98 9.78 28.41
CA LYS A 567 8.19 10.59 28.65
C LYS A 567 8.51 11.43 27.41
N VAL A 568 9.06 12.63 27.62
CA VAL A 568 9.51 13.52 26.52
C VAL A 568 10.58 12.86 25.64
N SER A 569 11.44 11.99 26.21
CA SER A 569 12.47 11.26 25.48
C SER A 569 11.94 10.28 24.41
N GLN A 570 10.62 10.06 24.36
CA GLN A 570 9.97 9.25 23.33
C GLN A 570 9.59 10.07 22.09
N VAL A 571 9.86 11.37 22.10
CA VAL A 571 9.70 12.29 20.97
C VAL A 571 11.07 12.79 20.54
N ILE A 572 11.39 12.65 19.26
CA ILE A 572 12.64 13.17 18.66
C ILE A 572 12.29 14.12 17.53
N SER A 573 13.01 15.23 17.44
CA SER A 573 12.92 16.18 16.34
C SER A 573 13.92 15.86 15.21
N GLY A 574 13.64 16.36 14.00
CA GLY A 574 14.57 16.22 12.86
C GLY A 574 15.96 16.76 13.17
N VAL A 575 16.04 17.94 13.82
CA VAL A 575 17.33 18.56 14.22
C VAL A 575 18.12 17.66 15.21
N GLU A 576 17.42 17.03 16.16
CA GLU A 576 18.10 16.08 17.06
C GLU A 576 18.59 14.85 16.29
N MET A 577 17.84 14.38 15.31
CA MET A 577 18.26 13.24 14.46
C MET A 577 19.52 13.56 13.64
N ASP A 578 19.66 14.79 13.15
CA ASP A 578 20.85 15.22 12.39
C ASP A 578 22.11 15.25 13.26
N ASN A 579 21.95 15.57 14.56
CA ASN A 579 23.03 15.62 15.54
C ASN A 579 23.40 14.24 16.13
N MET A 580 22.53 13.20 15.96
CA MET A 580 22.77 11.86 16.50
C MET A 580 23.55 10.99 15.51
N LYS A 581 24.47 10.17 16.04
CA LYS A 581 25.15 9.14 15.25
C LYS A 581 24.17 8.04 14.85
N GLU A 582 24.38 7.42 13.69
CA GLU A 582 23.48 6.34 13.19
C GLU A 582 23.29 5.18 14.17
N LYS A 583 24.36 4.82 14.89
CA LYS A 583 24.32 3.77 15.90
C LYS A 583 23.39 4.14 17.07
N GLU A 584 23.43 5.40 17.52
CA GLU A 584 22.57 5.89 18.61
C GLU A 584 21.09 5.91 18.20
N ILE A 585 20.80 6.30 16.96
CA ILE A 585 19.44 6.25 16.42
C ILE A 585 18.95 4.81 16.40
N LYS A 586 19.76 3.88 15.87
CA LYS A 586 19.43 2.47 15.75
C LYS A 586 19.17 1.82 17.12
N ASP A 587 19.99 2.14 18.12
CA ASP A 587 19.85 1.57 19.48
C ASP A 587 18.58 2.06 20.20
N ASN A 588 18.20 3.31 20.00
CA ASN A 588 17.09 3.94 20.72
C ASN A 588 15.76 3.96 19.96
N ILE A 589 15.72 3.59 18.69
CA ILE A 589 14.55 3.77 17.81
C ILE A 589 13.27 3.09 18.34
N ASP A 590 13.38 1.97 19.07
CA ASP A 590 12.23 1.24 19.64
C ASP A 590 11.51 2.03 20.76
N LYS A 591 12.25 2.96 21.39
CA LYS A 591 11.71 3.81 22.45
C LYS A 591 10.94 5.00 21.89
N ILE A 592 11.25 5.41 20.66
CA ILE A 592 10.66 6.58 20.00
C ILE A 592 9.28 6.23 19.50
N LYS A 593 8.31 7.11 19.75
CA LYS A 593 6.91 6.94 19.33
C LYS A 593 6.42 8.06 18.41
N ILE A 594 7.07 9.23 18.50
CA ILE A 594 6.75 10.38 17.65
C ILE A 594 8.03 11.00 17.12
N PHE A 595 8.01 11.29 15.82
CA PHE A 595 9.02 12.06 15.13
C PHE A 595 8.43 13.41 14.72
N SER A 596 8.99 14.49 15.28
CA SER A 596 8.53 15.86 15.04
C SER A 596 9.43 16.60 14.06
N ARG A 597 8.84 17.42 13.18
CA ARG A 597 9.57 18.27 12.22
C ARG A 597 10.62 17.51 11.41
N VAL A 598 10.25 16.33 10.86
CA VAL A 598 11.12 15.49 10.04
C VAL A 598 10.88 15.74 8.55
N ASN A 599 11.96 15.83 7.78
CA ASN A 599 11.93 15.93 6.31
C ASN A 599 11.89 14.54 5.65
N TYR A 600 11.82 14.47 4.31
CA TYR A 600 11.74 13.21 3.58
C TYR A 600 12.98 12.31 3.77
N LYS A 601 14.18 12.89 3.91
CA LYS A 601 15.44 12.14 4.17
C LYS A 601 15.38 11.45 5.53
N HIS A 602 14.89 12.17 6.56
CA HIS A 602 14.65 11.58 7.87
C HIS A 602 13.65 10.44 7.82
N LYS A 603 12.54 10.59 7.08
CA LYS A 603 11.52 9.53 6.94
C LYS A 603 12.11 8.25 6.36
N ILE A 604 12.94 8.34 5.31
CA ILE A 604 13.63 7.18 4.74
C ILE A 604 14.54 6.52 5.79
N LYS A 605 15.35 7.33 6.50
CA LYS A 605 16.28 6.84 7.54
C LYS A 605 15.53 6.14 8.68
N ILE A 606 14.40 6.67 9.11
CA ILE A 606 13.52 6.07 10.12
C ILE A 606 13.02 4.71 9.66
N VAL A 607 12.40 4.65 8.48
CA VAL A 607 11.85 3.42 7.91
C VAL A 607 12.91 2.32 7.80
N ASN A 608 14.09 2.65 7.25
CA ASN A 608 15.18 1.70 7.07
C ASN A 608 15.71 1.16 8.41
N ASN A 609 15.86 2.01 9.44
CA ASN A 609 16.30 1.56 10.75
C ASN A 609 15.33 0.55 11.41
N TYR A 610 14.00 0.73 11.23
CA TYR A 610 13.03 -0.26 11.72
C TYR A 610 13.10 -1.56 10.90
N LYS A 611 13.27 -1.49 9.57
CA LYS A 611 13.45 -2.67 8.71
C LYS A 611 14.69 -3.46 9.07
N ASP A 612 15.81 -2.79 9.32
CA ASP A 612 17.07 -3.42 9.75
C ASP A 612 16.93 -4.19 11.05
N LYS A 613 16.02 -3.77 11.93
CA LYS A 613 15.66 -4.53 13.14
C LYS A 613 14.69 -5.68 12.91
N GLY A 614 14.27 -5.91 11.67
CA GLY A 614 13.36 -6.99 11.29
C GLY A 614 11.87 -6.69 11.49
N TYR A 615 11.49 -5.43 11.70
CA TYR A 615 10.09 -5.03 11.72
C TYR A 615 9.53 -4.95 10.30
N VAL A 616 8.28 -5.37 10.13
CA VAL A 616 7.53 -5.14 8.88
C VAL A 616 6.85 -3.78 8.97
N THR A 617 7.24 -2.90 8.07
CA THR A 617 6.91 -1.49 8.10
C THR A 617 5.81 -1.13 7.10
N VAL A 618 4.87 -0.30 7.53
CA VAL A 618 3.83 0.30 6.71
C VAL A 618 4.01 1.81 6.75
N MET A 619 4.05 2.48 5.60
CA MET A 619 4.24 3.93 5.52
C MET A 619 3.07 4.59 4.81
N GLU A 620 2.51 5.62 5.44
CA GLU A 620 1.55 6.53 4.84
C GLU A 620 2.25 7.60 3.99
N GLY A 621 1.77 7.81 2.76
CA GLY A 621 2.15 8.94 1.93
C GLY A 621 0.96 9.84 1.68
N ALA A 622 0.97 11.05 2.21
CA ALA A 622 -0.05 12.08 2.01
C ALA A 622 0.36 13.13 0.97
N LYS A 623 1.64 13.44 0.91
CA LYS A 623 2.25 14.41 -0.02
C LYS A 623 3.19 13.68 -0.99
N VAL A 624 3.43 14.25 -2.16
CA VAL A 624 4.36 13.68 -3.16
C VAL A 624 5.77 13.48 -2.60
N ASN A 625 6.20 14.35 -1.69
CA ASN A 625 7.46 14.26 -0.96
C ASN A 625 7.61 12.97 -0.13
N ASP A 626 6.51 12.29 0.19
CA ASP A 626 6.52 11.02 0.92
C ASP A 626 6.83 9.83 0.01
N LEU A 627 6.87 10.03 -1.32
CA LEU A 627 7.07 8.94 -2.28
C LEU A 627 8.32 8.10 -2.02
N PRO A 628 9.51 8.69 -1.72
CA PRO A 628 10.70 7.91 -1.41
C PRO A 628 10.55 7.07 -0.13
N SER A 629 9.97 7.64 0.93
CA SER A 629 9.73 6.92 2.20
C SER A 629 8.66 5.84 2.06
N LEU A 630 7.62 6.10 1.27
CA LEU A 630 6.57 5.15 0.93
C LEU A 630 7.15 3.93 0.19
N LYS A 631 8.12 4.13 -0.71
CA LYS A 631 8.81 3.04 -1.42
C LYS A 631 9.84 2.31 -0.56
N SER A 632 10.47 2.97 0.39
CA SER A 632 11.41 2.33 1.31
C SER A 632 10.72 1.38 2.31
N ALA A 633 9.43 1.57 2.60
CA ALA A 633 8.65 0.71 3.47
C ALA A 633 8.32 -0.64 2.80
N ASP A 634 7.94 -1.64 3.61
CA ASP A 634 7.47 -2.94 3.11
C ASP A 634 6.10 -2.84 2.44
N VAL A 635 5.26 -1.89 2.90
CA VAL A 635 3.94 -1.57 2.34
C VAL A 635 3.74 -0.07 2.35
N GLY A 636 3.52 0.50 1.18
CA GLY A 636 3.17 1.90 1.01
C GLY A 636 1.66 2.10 0.89
N ILE A 637 1.09 3.05 1.66
CA ILE A 637 -0.35 3.35 1.66
C ILE A 637 -0.58 4.83 1.36
N THR A 638 -1.64 5.15 0.63
CA THR A 638 -2.06 6.53 0.39
C THR A 638 -3.58 6.68 0.40
N ASP A 639 -4.04 7.85 0.82
CA ASP A 639 -5.42 8.34 0.64
C ASP A 639 -5.49 9.53 -0.33
N SER A 640 -4.33 9.92 -0.86
CA SER A 640 -4.19 11.08 -1.72
C SER A 640 -4.88 10.87 -3.07
N ASN A 641 -5.50 11.93 -3.58
CA ASN A 641 -6.00 12.00 -4.95
C ASN A 641 -4.86 12.19 -5.99
N SER A 642 -3.62 12.34 -5.54
CA SER A 642 -2.45 12.43 -6.41
C SER A 642 -2.27 11.13 -7.20
N SER A 643 -2.36 11.24 -8.52
CA SER A 643 -2.16 10.11 -9.44
C SER A 643 -0.80 9.43 -9.26
N LEU A 644 0.24 10.20 -8.92
CA LEU A 644 1.58 9.68 -8.64
C LEU A 644 1.62 8.83 -7.37
N LEU A 645 1.13 9.36 -6.24
CA LEU A 645 1.09 8.59 -4.99
C LEU A 645 0.25 7.33 -5.14
N GLN A 646 -0.93 7.45 -5.78
CA GLN A 646 -1.75 6.28 -6.09
C GLN A 646 -1.01 5.27 -6.96
N LYS A 647 -0.20 5.71 -7.93
CA LYS A 647 0.58 4.83 -8.81
C LYS A 647 1.66 4.06 -8.06
N PHE A 648 2.31 4.67 -7.07
CA PHE A 648 3.45 4.08 -6.37
C PHE A 648 3.11 3.46 -5.01
N SER A 649 1.92 3.70 -4.45
CA SER A 649 1.44 3.03 -3.24
C SER A 649 1.06 1.57 -3.54
N ASP A 650 1.11 0.72 -2.54
CA ASP A 650 0.66 -0.68 -2.60
C ASP A 650 -0.84 -0.80 -2.28
N ILE A 651 -1.34 0.10 -1.43
CA ILE A 651 -2.73 0.17 -0.99
C ILE A 651 -3.22 1.61 -1.13
N VAL A 652 -4.43 1.76 -1.69
CA VAL A 652 -5.13 3.06 -1.75
C VAL A 652 -6.37 2.98 -0.88
N LEU A 653 -6.51 3.94 0.04
CA LEU A 653 -7.66 4.09 0.93
C LEU A 653 -8.54 5.24 0.45
N LYS A 654 -9.86 5.07 0.43
CA LYS A 654 -10.80 6.15 0.13
C LYS A 654 -11.02 7.07 1.33
N ASP A 655 -11.22 6.45 2.50
CA ASP A 655 -11.40 7.15 3.76
C ASP A 655 -10.30 6.72 4.73
N TRP A 656 -9.37 7.63 5.00
CA TRP A 656 -8.24 7.35 5.86
C TRP A 656 -8.63 7.43 7.33
N SER A 657 -8.50 6.33 8.04
CA SER A 657 -8.50 6.31 9.50
C SER A 657 -7.60 5.16 9.99
N LEU A 658 -6.95 5.36 11.12
CA LEU A 658 -6.12 4.31 11.73
C LEU A 658 -6.97 3.07 12.06
N LYS A 659 -8.23 3.24 12.48
CA LYS A 659 -9.15 2.13 12.77
C LYS A 659 -9.39 1.28 11.52
N ASN A 660 -9.71 1.90 10.38
CA ASN A 660 -9.95 1.18 9.11
C ASN A 660 -8.71 0.43 8.64
N LEU A 661 -7.52 1.03 8.81
CA LEU A 661 -6.26 0.37 8.48
C LEU A 661 -6.02 -0.87 9.37
N LEU A 662 -6.22 -0.76 10.68
CA LEU A 662 -6.01 -1.88 11.61
C LEU A 662 -7.02 -3.01 11.39
N THR A 663 -8.28 -2.70 11.11
CA THR A 663 -9.30 -3.72 10.75
C THR A 663 -8.92 -4.45 9.47
N SER A 664 -8.35 -3.75 8.50
CA SER A 664 -7.84 -4.35 7.26
C SER A 664 -6.65 -5.29 7.52
N ILE A 665 -5.75 -4.94 8.44
CA ILE A 665 -4.67 -5.83 8.88
C ILE A 665 -5.25 -7.11 9.49
N VAL A 666 -6.28 -7.00 10.33
CA VAL A 666 -6.99 -8.16 10.90
C VAL A 666 -7.53 -9.07 9.80
N ASP A 667 -8.20 -8.50 8.80
CA ASP A 667 -8.75 -9.29 7.70
C ASP A 667 -7.64 -9.95 6.86
N CYS A 668 -6.53 -9.27 6.61
CA CYS A 668 -5.36 -9.89 5.98
C CYS A 668 -4.74 -11.01 6.82
N ARG A 669 -4.70 -10.87 8.15
CA ARG A 669 -4.25 -11.93 9.07
C ARG A 669 -5.15 -13.16 9.04
N LYS A 670 -6.48 -12.96 8.94
CA LYS A 670 -7.45 -14.06 8.75
C LYS A 670 -7.13 -14.86 7.50
N ILE A 671 -6.87 -14.20 6.38
CA ILE A 671 -6.51 -14.86 5.11
C ILE A 671 -5.25 -15.67 5.25
N LEU A 672 -4.21 -15.08 5.82
CA LEU A 672 -2.92 -15.73 5.97
C LEU A 672 -3.06 -17.01 6.82
N GLN A 673 -3.81 -16.93 7.92
CA GLN A 673 -4.07 -18.09 8.79
C GLN A 673 -4.94 -19.14 8.10
N ALA A 674 -5.99 -18.73 7.38
CA ALA A 674 -6.82 -19.64 6.59
C ALA A 674 -5.97 -20.37 5.54
N SER A 675 -5.13 -19.65 4.81
CA SER A 675 -4.23 -20.23 3.80
C SER A 675 -3.28 -21.27 4.41
N LYS A 676 -2.71 -21.04 5.60
CA LYS A 676 -1.88 -22.00 6.32
C LYS A 676 -2.65 -23.26 6.67
N ASN A 677 -3.86 -23.14 7.18
CA ASN A 677 -4.70 -24.28 7.54
C ASN A 677 -5.16 -25.08 6.31
N ILE A 678 -5.46 -24.40 5.21
CA ILE A 678 -5.78 -25.02 3.92
C ILE A 678 -4.60 -25.86 3.43
N ILE A 679 -3.38 -25.34 3.50
CA ILE A 679 -2.17 -26.09 3.10
C ILE A 679 -2.00 -27.35 3.95
N MET A 680 -2.12 -27.26 5.29
CA MET A 680 -2.03 -28.42 6.18
C MET A 680 -3.13 -29.45 5.89
N TYR A 681 -4.36 -28.99 5.67
CA TYR A 681 -5.48 -29.83 5.29
C TYR A 681 -5.20 -30.59 3.98
N ILE A 682 -4.78 -29.86 2.92
CA ILE A 682 -4.49 -30.47 1.62
C ILE A 682 -3.37 -31.53 1.74
N ILE A 683 -2.29 -31.23 2.46
CA ILE A 683 -1.20 -32.20 2.69
C ILE A 683 -1.74 -33.46 3.36
N THR A 684 -2.63 -33.31 4.34
CA THR A 684 -3.24 -34.46 5.04
C THR A 684 -4.10 -35.30 4.10
N VAL A 685 -4.91 -34.66 3.27
CA VAL A 685 -5.77 -35.35 2.29
C VAL A 685 -4.93 -36.10 1.26
N LEU A 686 -3.91 -35.44 0.67
CA LEU A 686 -3.02 -36.05 -0.33
C LEU A 686 -2.25 -37.24 0.25
N LEU A 687 -1.80 -37.15 1.50
CA LEU A 687 -1.15 -38.27 2.18
C LEU A 687 -2.14 -39.41 2.44
N SER A 688 -3.38 -39.12 2.87
CA SER A 688 -4.39 -40.14 3.13
C SER A 688 -4.85 -40.85 1.86
N THR A 689 -5.05 -40.12 0.76
CA THR A 689 -5.42 -40.69 -0.54
C THR A 689 -4.28 -41.53 -1.13
N PHE A 690 -3.03 -41.09 -0.96
CA PHE A 690 -1.86 -41.84 -1.39
C PHE A 690 -1.72 -43.19 -0.62
N LEU A 691 -1.81 -43.19 0.71
CA LEU A 691 -1.77 -44.38 1.53
C LEU A 691 -2.91 -45.33 1.22
N PHE A 692 -4.13 -44.84 1.13
CA PHE A 692 -5.29 -45.61 0.78
C PHE A 692 -5.14 -46.25 -0.61
N SER A 693 -4.75 -45.49 -1.62
CA SER A 693 -4.56 -45.96 -2.99
C SER A 693 -3.41 -46.99 -3.11
N THR A 694 -2.32 -46.80 -2.37
CA THR A 694 -1.19 -47.73 -2.35
C THR A 694 -1.63 -49.09 -1.85
N ILE A 695 -2.39 -49.16 -0.75
CA ILE A 695 -2.84 -50.44 -0.19
C ILE A 695 -3.88 -51.10 -1.11
N VAL A 696 -4.90 -50.37 -1.49
CA VAL A 696 -6.03 -50.91 -2.24
C VAL A 696 -5.65 -51.31 -3.66
N ASN A 697 -4.79 -50.54 -4.33
CA ASN A 697 -4.42 -50.76 -5.70
C ASN A 697 -3.48 -51.99 -5.85
N ASN A 698 -2.57 -52.23 -4.88
CA ASN A 698 -1.65 -53.35 -4.92
C ASN A 698 -2.30 -54.68 -4.52
N PHE A 699 -3.30 -54.66 -3.62
CA PHE A 699 -3.86 -55.92 -3.09
C PHE A 699 -5.23 -56.31 -3.68
N TYR A 700 -6.02 -55.34 -4.21
CA TYR A 700 -7.42 -55.56 -4.55
C TYR A 700 -7.88 -55.10 -5.93
N SER A 701 -7.15 -54.29 -6.65
CA SER A 701 -7.43 -53.77 -8.00
C SER A 701 -8.90 -53.31 -8.21
N ILE A 702 -9.20 -52.06 -7.76
CA ILE A 702 -10.50 -51.39 -8.02
C ILE A 702 -10.43 -50.70 -9.36
N PRO A 703 -11.26 -51.05 -10.37
CA PRO A 703 -11.23 -50.39 -11.69
C PRO A 703 -11.56 -48.87 -11.64
N GLU A 704 -12.42 -48.45 -10.71
CA GLU A 704 -12.98 -47.09 -10.63
C GLU A 704 -12.25 -46.18 -9.64
N LEU A 705 -11.20 -46.72 -8.95
CA LEU A 705 -10.42 -45.99 -7.95
C LEU A 705 -9.89 -44.64 -8.47
N LYS A 706 -9.51 -44.56 -9.76
CA LYS A 706 -9.06 -43.38 -10.45
C LYS A 706 -10.08 -42.23 -10.40
N PHE A 707 -11.37 -42.54 -10.59
CA PHE A 707 -12.44 -41.51 -10.55
C PHE A 707 -12.71 -41.03 -9.13
N TYR A 708 -12.65 -41.94 -8.14
CA TYR A 708 -12.84 -41.57 -6.73
C TYR A 708 -11.72 -40.64 -6.24
N ILE A 709 -10.48 -40.92 -6.58
CA ILE A 709 -9.34 -40.05 -6.24
C ILE A 709 -9.41 -38.72 -6.97
N LEU A 710 -9.78 -38.71 -8.26
CA LEU A 710 -9.93 -37.49 -9.04
C LEU A 710 -11.02 -36.58 -8.42
N TRP A 711 -12.14 -37.17 -7.99
CA TRP A 711 -13.22 -36.45 -7.31
C TRP A 711 -12.73 -35.78 -6.01
N ILE A 712 -12.04 -36.54 -5.18
CA ILE A 712 -11.55 -36.04 -3.88
C ILE A 712 -10.55 -34.92 -4.10
N ASN A 713 -9.56 -35.12 -4.98
CA ASN A 713 -8.49 -34.15 -5.21
C ASN A 713 -8.94 -32.90 -5.97
N SER A 714 -10.06 -32.92 -6.69
CA SER A 714 -10.62 -31.77 -7.39
C SER A 714 -11.77 -31.12 -6.62
N ILE A 715 -12.88 -31.80 -6.41
CA ILE A 715 -14.13 -31.22 -5.88
C ILE A 715 -14.12 -31.17 -4.36
N THR A 716 -13.79 -32.29 -3.69
CA THR A 716 -13.86 -32.37 -2.22
C THR A 716 -12.87 -31.42 -1.57
N ILE A 717 -11.63 -31.36 -2.05
CA ILE A 717 -10.60 -30.43 -1.55
C ILE A 717 -11.03 -28.97 -1.81
N LEU A 718 -11.59 -28.67 -2.97
CA LEU A 718 -12.05 -27.30 -3.29
C LEU A 718 -13.12 -26.81 -2.32
N ILE A 719 -14.20 -27.57 -2.15
CA ILE A 719 -15.32 -27.20 -1.27
C ILE A 719 -14.89 -27.13 0.19
N SER A 720 -14.11 -28.10 0.65
CA SER A 720 -13.58 -28.12 2.02
C SER A 720 -12.63 -26.96 2.32
N SER A 721 -11.80 -26.56 1.36
CA SER A 721 -10.90 -25.42 1.50
C SER A 721 -11.68 -24.10 1.57
N LEU A 722 -12.74 -23.95 0.79
CA LEU A 722 -13.66 -22.82 0.91
C LEU A 722 -14.36 -22.81 2.29
N ALA A 723 -14.76 -23.98 2.80
CA ALA A 723 -15.32 -24.08 4.15
C ALA A 723 -14.35 -23.62 5.23
N ILE A 724 -13.05 -23.97 5.14
CA ILE A 724 -11.99 -23.49 6.06
C ILE A 724 -11.89 -21.96 5.99
N MET A 725 -11.95 -21.39 4.80
CA MET A 725 -11.83 -19.95 4.61
C MET A 725 -12.96 -19.17 5.31
N PHE A 726 -14.20 -19.67 5.26
CA PHE A 726 -15.35 -19.01 5.89
C PHE A 726 -15.44 -19.23 7.41
N GLN A 727 -14.58 -20.03 8.03
CA GLN A 727 -14.60 -20.31 9.47
C GLN A 727 -14.03 -19.22 10.36
N TYR A 728 -13.27 -18.26 9.80
CA TYR A 728 -12.55 -17.27 10.59
C TYR A 728 -13.44 -16.09 11.01
N LYS A 729 -13.61 -15.91 12.34
CA LYS A 729 -14.19 -14.73 13.00
C LYS A 729 -13.15 -13.90 13.73
N GLU A 730 -13.54 -12.73 14.21
CA GLU A 730 -12.72 -11.59 14.60
C GLU A 730 -11.80 -11.73 15.85
N GLU A 731 -11.79 -12.79 16.60
CA GLU A 731 -11.37 -12.78 18.01
C GLU A 731 -9.91 -13.16 18.37
N ASP A 732 -9.01 -13.57 17.45
CA ASP A 732 -7.66 -14.04 17.86
C ASP A 732 -6.54 -13.73 16.84
N TYR A 733 -6.14 -12.45 16.70
CA TYR A 733 -5.15 -12.06 15.68
C TYR A 733 -3.95 -11.26 16.18
N SER A 734 -3.41 -11.59 17.38
CA SER A 734 -2.15 -11.02 17.87
C SER A 734 -0.94 -11.51 17.03
N ILE A 735 0.11 -10.68 16.94
CA ILE A 735 1.35 -10.96 16.16
C ILE A 735 2.07 -12.22 16.64
N ASN A 736 1.98 -12.60 17.92
CA ASN A 736 2.68 -13.76 18.44
C ASN A 736 2.35 -15.07 17.70
N ASN A 737 1.15 -15.15 17.10
CA ASN A 737 0.74 -16.28 16.28
C ASN A 737 1.28 -16.22 14.83
N ILE A 738 1.90 -15.11 14.39
CA ILE A 738 2.35 -14.89 13.00
C ILE A 738 3.87 -15.05 12.86
N LYS A 739 4.65 -14.69 13.90
CA LYS A 739 6.12 -14.81 13.88
C LYS A 739 6.64 -16.26 13.75
N GLU A 740 5.85 -17.26 14.13
CA GLU A 740 6.23 -18.68 14.06
C GLU A 740 6.12 -19.31 12.65
N GLU A 741 6.37 -18.57 11.59
CA GLU A 741 6.06 -19.01 10.22
C GLU A 741 6.93 -20.11 9.64
N GLN A 742 8.18 -20.21 10.04
CA GLN A 742 9.11 -21.14 9.37
C GLN A 742 8.87 -22.61 9.74
N ASP A 743 8.17 -22.91 10.85
CA ASP A 743 8.06 -24.27 11.39
C ASP A 743 6.63 -24.82 11.55
N LEU A 744 5.59 -24.15 10.97
CA LEU A 744 4.19 -24.62 11.13
C LEU A 744 3.96 -26.05 10.65
N ILE A 745 4.57 -26.43 9.52
CA ILE A 745 4.48 -27.80 9.01
C ILE A 745 5.28 -28.73 9.92
N LYS A 746 6.46 -28.32 10.42
CA LYS A 746 7.27 -29.11 11.34
C LYS A 746 6.57 -29.29 12.70
N LYS A 747 5.99 -28.20 13.26
CA LYS A 747 5.25 -28.24 14.54
C LYS A 747 4.00 -29.14 14.46
N ASN A 748 3.32 -29.19 13.31
CA ASN A 748 2.10 -29.96 13.10
C ASN A 748 2.32 -31.28 12.34
N LYS A 749 3.57 -31.70 12.07
CA LYS A 749 3.85 -32.89 11.25
C LYS A 749 3.19 -34.18 11.79
N TRP A 750 3.25 -34.40 13.09
CA TRP A 750 2.64 -35.57 13.73
C TRP A 750 1.12 -35.56 13.63
N ARG A 751 0.50 -34.39 13.73
CA ARG A 751 -0.94 -34.21 13.55
C ARG A 751 -1.37 -34.51 12.13
N ILE A 752 -0.62 -34.03 11.12
CA ILE A 752 -0.85 -34.31 9.70
C ILE A 752 -0.73 -35.82 9.45
N ILE A 753 0.35 -36.45 9.91
CA ILE A 753 0.60 -37.87 9.69
C ILE A 753 -0.44 -38.74 10.40
N SER A 754 -0.73 -38.49 11.66
CA SER A 754 -1.70 -39.30 12.44
C SER A 754 -3.12 -39.20 11.84
N THR A 755 -3.58 -37.99 11.45
CA THR A 755 -4.89 -37.87 10.83
C THR A 755 -4.97 -38.54 9.46
N ALA A 756 -3.90 -38.43 8.66
CA ALA A 756 -3.85 -39.11 7.36
C ALA A 756 -3.88 -40.63 7.50
N LEU A 757 -3.12 -41.19 8.45
CA LEU A 757 -3.15 -42.59 8.75
C LEU A 757 -4.52 -43.10 9.24
N ILE A 758 -5.17 -42.37 10.13
CA ILE A 758 -6.53 -42.67 10.61
C ILE A 758 -7.52 -42.71 9.45
N ILE A 759 -7.50 -41.67 8.58
CA ILE A 759 -8.39 -41.61 7.40
C ILE A 759 -8.13 -42.83 6.49
N ALA A 760 -6.88 -43.10 6.16
CA ALA A 760 -6.52 -44.21 5.27
C ALA A 760 -6.90 -45.57 5.86
N THR A 761 -6.62 -45.80 7.15
CA THR A 761 -6.93 -47.09 7.82
C THR A 761 -8.43 -47.33 7.95
N ILE A 762 -9.23 -46.34 8.36
CA ILE A 762 -10.69 -46.47 8.46
C ILE A 762 -11.29 -46.74 7.07
N SER A 763 -10.86 -46.02 6.06
CA SER A 763 -11.35 -46.24 4.68
C SER A 763 -10.96 -47.64 4.15
N PHE A 764 -9.75 -48.09 4.46
CA PHE A 764 -9.30 -49.44 4.09
C PHE A 764 -10.08 -50.54 4.84
N LEU A 765 -10.27 -50.42 6.15
CA LEU A 765 -11.07 -51.36 6.93
C LEU A 765 -12.52 -51.47 6.42
N ASN A 766 -13.14 -50.35 6.08
CA ASN A 766 -14.43 -50.35 5.44
C ASN A 766 -14.41 -51.06 4.09
N TYR A 767 -13.38 -50.83 3.27
CA TYR A 767 -13.21 -51.53 2.00
C TYR A 767 -13.14 -53.04 2.21
N LYS A 768 -12.24 -53.52 3.12
CA LYS A 768 -12.03 -54.93 3.42
C LYS A 768 -13.32 -55.60 3.91
N PHE A 769 -14.08 -54.89 4.77
CA PHE A 769 -15.34 -55.41 5.29
C PHE A 769 -16.42 -55.52 4.18
N SER A 770 -16.52 -54.49 3.35
CA SER A 770 -17.50 -54.49 2.26
C SER A 770 -17.12 -55.41 1.09
N TYR A 771 -15.86 -55.77 0.96
CA TYR A 771 -15.33 -56.69 -0.07
C TYR A 771 -15.93 -58.09 0.02
N SER A 772 -16.40 -58.51 1.22
CA SER A 772 -17.07 -59.77 1.44
C SER A 772 -18.40 -59.88 0.69
N TYR A 773 -19.00 -58.76 0.27
CA TYR A 773 -20.27 -58.72 -0.43
C TYR A 773 -20.11 -58.64 -1.94
N SER A 774 -19.39 -57.64 -2.44
CA SER A 774 -18.96 -57.55 -3.84
C SER A 774 -17.83 -56.49 -4.01
N LYS A 775 -17.01 -56.62 -5.08
CA LYS A 775 -15.94 -55.65 -5.38
C LYS A 775 -16.51 -54.25 -5.67
N GLU A 776 -17.62 -54.14 -6.38
CA GLU A 776 -18.22 -52.85 -6.74
C GLU A 776 -18.78 -52.13 -5.52
N THR A 777 -19.50 -52.83 -4.64
CA THR A 777 -20.07 -52.26 -3.41
C THR A 777 -18.98 -51.82 -2.45
N ALA A 778 -17.87 -52.55 -2.37
CA ALA A 778 -16.69 -52.20 -1.58
C ALA A 778 -16.02 -50.92 -2.10
N GLY A 779 -15.91 -50.74 -3.42
CA GLY A 779 -15.39 -49.53 -4.03
C GLY A 779 -16.22 -48.29 -3.69
N ILE A 780 -17.54 -48.38 -3.91
CA ILE A 780 -18.48 -47.25 -3.66
C ILE A 780 -18.55 -46.87 -2.18
N SER A 781 -18.65 -47.87 -1.28
CA SER A 781 -18.74 -47.63 0.16
C SER A 781 -17.48 -47.02 0.71
N SER A 782 -16.30 -47.48 0.28
CA SER A 782 -15.00 -46.93 0.70
C SER A 782 -14.80 -45.50 0.19
N PHE A 783 -15.27 -45.18 -1.01
CA PHE A 783 -15.28 -43.79 -1.54
C PHE A 783 -16.15 -42.85 -0.70
N TRP A 784 -17.36 -43.26 -0.33
CA TRP A 784 -18.22 -42.46 0.52
C TRP A 784 -17.61 -42.22 1.91
N VAL A 785 -17.03 -43.26 2.52
CA VAL A 785 -16.34 -43.16 3.81
C VAL A 785 -15.12 -42.26 3.70
N LEU A 786 -14.29 -42.43 2.67
CA LEU A 786 -13.11 -41.58 2.45
C LEU A 786 -13.52 -40.11 2.23
N ASN A 787 -14.56 -39.86 1.43
CA ASN A 787 -15.07 -38.52 1.20
C ASN A 787 -15.63 -37.87 2.47
N LEU A 788 -16.39 -38.64 3.28
CA LEU A 788 -16.89 -38.19 4.58
C LEU A 788 -15.73 -37.81 5.53
N LEU A 789 -14.75 -38.67 5.67
CA LEU A 789 -13.61 -38.49 6.56
C LEU A 789 -12.77 -37.28 6.12
N VAL A 790 -12.52 -37.13 4.82
CA VAL A 790 -11.82 -35.98 4.24
C VAL A 790 -12.59 -34.70 4.45
N SER A 791 -13.91 -34.70 4.20
CA SER A 791 -14.76 -33.50 4.38
C SER A 791 -14.82 -33.06 5.84
N THR A 792 -14.89 -33.97 6.78
CA THR A 792 -14.92 -33.68 8.21
C THR A 792 -13.56 -33.35 8.80
N ALA A 793 -12.43 -33.74 8.14
CA ALA A 793 -11.07 -33.37 8.56
C ALA A 793 -10.87 -31.84 8.59
N VAL A 794 -11.71 -31.06 7.89
CA VAL A 794 -11.77 -29.58 8.00
C VAL A 794 -11.83 -29.15 9.47
N TYR A 795 -12.60 -29.85 10.29
CA TYR A 795 -12.77 -29.53 11.70
C TYR A 795 -11.50 -29.73 12.54
N ILE A 796 -10.60 -30.58 12.12
CA ILE A 796 -9.33 -30.82 12.80
C ILE A 796 -8.39 -29.62 12.61
N PHE A 797 -8.39 -29.00 11.43
CA PHE A 797 -7.51 -27.89 11.08
C PHE A 797 -8.10 -26.51 11.38
N SER A 798 -9.39 -26.42 11.79
CA SER A 798 -10.02 -25.18 12.24
C SER A 798 -9.62 -24.82 13.68
N LYS A 799 -9.48 -23.53 14.00
CA LYS A 799 -8.97 -23.08 15.32
C LYS A 799 -10.00 -23.08 16.45
N LYS A 800 -11.29 -22.93 16.17
CA LYS A 800 -12.40 -22.87 17.18
C LYS A 800 -13.72 -23.44 16.67
N ILE A 801 -14.52 -23.83 17.67
CA ILE A 801 -15.86 -24.40 17.62
C ILE A 801 -16.64 -24.08 16.35
N VAL A 802 -16.74 -25.10 15.61
CA VAL A 802 -17.19 -25.31 14.27
C VAL A 802 -18.65 -24.93 13.99
N PHE A 803 -19.51 -24.99 14.98
CA PHE A 803 -20.95 -24.88 14.76
C PHE A 803 -21.50 -23.45 14.60
N LYS A 804 -20.66 -22.42 14.81
CA LYS A 804 -21.08 -21.01 14.75
C LYS A 804 -21.23 -20.43 13.33
N ASN A 805 -20.58 -20.99 12.30
CA ASN A 805 -20.65 -20.45 10.95
C ASN A 805 -21.54 -21.32 10.04
N LYS A 806 -22.76 -20.84 9.77
CA LYS A 806 -23.74 -21.53 8.95
C LYS A 806 -23.25 -21.85 7.53
N ILE A 807 -22.51 -20.93 6.90
CA ILE A 807 -21.99 -21.11 5.51
C ILE A 807 -20.96 -22.23 5.45
N SER A 808 -20.01 -22.25 6.36
CA SER A 808 -18.98 -23.31 6.40
C SER A 808 -19.60 -24.69 6.62
N ASN A 809 -20.53 -24.81 7.56
CA ASN A 809 -21.22 -26.06 7.84
C ASN A 809 -22.07 -26.53 6.65
N MET A 810 -22.77 -25.60 5.99
CA MET A 810 -23.52 -25.89 4.77
C MET A 810 -22.61 -26.44 3.66
N LEU A 811 -21.46 -25.84 3.44
CA LEU A 811 -20.50 -26.31 2.45
C LEU A 811 -19.99 -27.73 2.77
N ILE A 812 -19.72 -28.04 4.04
CA ILE A 812 -19.29 -29.37 4.46
C ILE A 812 -20.42 -30.39 4.25
N ILE A 813 -21.66 -30.07 4.60
CA ILE A 813 -22.81 -30.91 4.38
C ILE A 813 -22.99 -31.18 2.88
N ILE A 814 -22.96 -30.15 2.05
CA ILE A 814 -23.03 -30.30 0.59
C ILE A 814 -21.93 -31.24 0.10
N ASN A 815 -20.71 -31.07 0.59
CA ASN A 815 -19.55 -31.89 0.17
C ASN A 815 -19.71 -33.37 0.56
N ILE A 816 -20.34 -33.68 1.68
CA ILE A 816 -20.60 -35.07 2.12
C ILE A 816 -21.69 -35.70 1.24
N PHE A 817 -22.79 -35.00 0.98
CA PHE A 817 -23.95 -35.56 0.29
C PHE A 817 -23.85 -35.52 -1.24
N LEU A 818 -23.05 -34.58 -1.82
CA LEU A 818 -22.93 -34.45 -3.27
C LEU A 818 -22.51 -35.75 -4.00
N PRO A 819 -21.45 -36.47 -3.58
CA PRO A 819 -21.07 -37.75 -4.22
C PRO A 819 -22.10 -38.85 -4.02
N ILE A 820 -22.83 -38.85 -2.89
CA ILE A 820 -23.93 -39.80 -2.67
C ILE A 820 -25.03 -39.53 -3.70
N ILE A 821 -25.48 -38.30 -3.85
CA ILE A 821 -26.53 -37.92 -4.80
C ILE A 821 -26.13 -38.27 -6.23
N ILE A 822 -24.89 -37.93 -6.65
CA ILE A 822 -24.43 -38.23 -8.02
C ILE A 822 -24.28 -39.74 -8.27
N SER A 823 -23.77 -40.50 -7.32
CA SER A 823 -23.64 -41.93 -7.47
C SER A 823 -25.02 -42.64 -7.50
N THR A 824 -25.99 -42.11 -6.77
CA THR A 824 -27.37 -42.62 -6.80
C THR A 824 -28.06 -42.32 -8.13
N THR A 825 -27.85 -41.16 -8.71
CA THR A 825 -28.45 -40.79 -10.02
C THR A 825 -27.87 -41.57 -11.19
N LEU A 826 -26.56 -41.87 -11.13
CA LEU A 826 -25.86 -42.56 -12.20
C LEU A 826 -26.02 -44.10 -12.19
N ASN A 827 -26.24 -44.71 -11.01
CA ASN A 827 -26.31 -46.17 -10.84
C ASN A 827 -27.53 -46.60 -10.00
N TYR A 828 -28.76 -46.32 -10.50
CA TYR A 828 -29.99 -46.61 -9.81
C TYR A 828 -30.20 -48.13 -9.46
N SER A 829 -29.65 -49.04 -10.28
CA SER A 829 -29.83 -50.47 -10.12
C SER A 829 -28.93 -51.07 -9.04
N ILE A 830 -27.74 -50.50 -8.74
CA ILE A 830 -26.78 -51.02 -7.79
C ILE A 830 -27.11 -50.60 -6.36
N LEU A 831 -27.69 -49.44 -6.17
CA LEU A 831 -28.00 -48.85 -4.85
C LEU A 831 -29.08 -49.58 -4.07
N PHE A 832 -30.13 -50.02 -4.75
CA PHE A 832 -31.24 -50.71 -4.09
C PHE A 832 -30.87 -52.08 -3.58
N LYS A 833 -29.84 -52.75 -4.17
CA LYS A 833 -29.30 -54.03 -3.70
C LYS A 833 -28.33 -53.90 -2.53
N THR A 834 -27.74 -52.76 -2.30
CA THR A 834 -26.61 -52.54 -1.34
C THR A 834 -26.98 -51.78 -0.07
N PHE A 835 -28.16 -51.09 -0.04
CA PHE A 835 -28.62 -50.37 1.14
C PHE A 835 -29.34 -51.30 2.13
N THR A 836 -28.61 -52.27 2.72
CA THR A 836 -29.12 -53.04 3.83
C THR A 836 -28.94 -52.30 5.15
N LEU A 837 -29.81 -52.59 6.14
CA LEU A 837 -29.77 -52.00 7.51
C LEU A 837 -28.38 -52.20 8.18
N GLN A 838 -27.61 -53.19 7.75
CA GLN A 838 -26.26 -53.45 8.22
C GLN A 838 -25.22 -52.40 7.76
N TYR A 839 -25.30 -51.90 6.52
CA TYR A 839 -24.46 -50.79 6.05
C TYR A 839 -24.72 -49.48 6.79
N LEU A 840 -25.99 -49.22 7.10
CA LEU A 840 -26.37 -48.04 7.91
C LEU A 840 -25.75 -48.10 9.31
N LYS A 841 -25.73 -49.30 9.96
CA LYS A 841 -25.09 -49.49 11.26
C LYS A 841 -23.56 -49.30 11.22
N ILE A 842 -22.88 -49.83 10.18
CA ILE A 842 -21.45 -49.66 9.99
C ILE A 842 -21.11 -48.19 9.72
N PHE A 843 -21.86 -47.56 8.87
CA PHE A 843 -21.70 -46.14 8.56
C PHE A 843 -21.88 -45.23 9.80
N LEU A 844 -22.92 -45.50 10.60
CA LEU A 844 -23.14 -44.85 11.89
C LEU A 844 -22.02 -45.09 12.88
N GLY A 845 -21.52 -46.38 12.98
CA GLY A 845 -20.37 -46.70 13.82
C GLY A 845 -19.08 -45.95 13.43
N ILE A 846 -18.81 -45.85 12.14
CA ILE A 846 -17.64 -45.08 11.61
C ILE A 846 -17.82 -43.58 11.92
N ILE A 847 -18.99 -43.01 11.76
CA ILE A 847 -19.28 -41.62 12.12
C ILE A 847 -19.04 -41.37 13.61
N VAL A 848 -19.47 -42.29 14.49
CA VAL A 848 -19.24 -42.16 15.93
C VAL A 848 -17.77 -42.24 16.28
N ILE A 849 -17.02 -43.19 15.74
CA ILE A 849 -15.58 -43.28 15.95
C ILE A 849 -14.85 -42.06 15.46
N TRP A 850 -15.22 -41.55 14.30
CA TRP A 850 -14.64 -40.35 13.74
C TRP A 850 -14.98 -39.11 14.60
N PHE A 851 -16.20 -38.97 15.07
CA PHE A 851 -16.61 -37.91 15.98
C PHE A 851 -15.82 -37.94 17.30
N ILE A 852 -15.59 -39.13 17.84
CA ILE A 852 -14.74 -39.34 19.02
C ILE A 852 -13.29 -38.90 18.74
N THR A 853 -12.73 -39.25 17.56
CA THR A 853 -11.36 -38.84 17.20
C THR A 853 -11.24 -37.33 17.01
N ILE A 854 -12.27 -36.65 16.49
CA ILE A 854 -12.34 -35.17 16.41
C ILE A 854 -12.38 -34.57 17.81
N LEU A 855 -13.22 -35.09 18.70
CA LEU A 855 -13.32 -34.64 20.09
C LEU A 855 -12.01 -34.82 20.84
N PHE A 856 -11.35 -35.99 20.69
CA PHE A 856 -10.06 -36.30 21.30
C PHE A 856 -8.95 -35.37 20.79
N ASN A 857 -8.84 -35.12 19.49
CA ASN A 857 -7.90 -34.19 18.92
C ASN A 857 -8.16 -32.72 19.37
N ASN A 858 -9.43 -32.36 19.61
CA ASN A 858 -9.76 -31.03 20.15
C ASN A 858 -9.46 -30.92 21.65
N SER A 859 -9.53 -32.01 22.42
CA SER A 859 -9.13 -32.02 23.83
C SER A 859 -7.61 -31.97 24.02
N VAL A 860 -6.85 -32.67 23.19
CA VAL A 860 -5.37 -32.56 23.13
C VAL A 860 -4.92 -31.14 22.74
N LYS A 861 -5.70 -30.43 21.93
CA LYS A 861 -5.46 -29.02 21.55
C LYS A 861 -5.70 -28.01 22.69
N LYS A 862 -6.48 -28.36 23.71
CA LYS A 862 -6.67 -27.55 24.92
C LYS A 862 -5.53 -27.72 25.92
N LEU A 863 -4.76 -28.80 25.81
CA LEU A 863 -3.66 -29.16 26.71
C LEU A 863 -2.28 -28.75 26.15
N SER A 864 -2.18 -28.41 24.86
CA SER A 864 -1.00 -27.82 24.18
C SER A 864 -1.21 -26.33 23.88
#